data_1f850baee49f1b4772f9f3f4d2a478c7
#
_entry.id   1f850baee49f1b4772f9f3f4d2a478c7
#
_cell.length_a   1.000
_cell.length_b   1.000
_cell.length_c   1.000
_cell.angle_alpha   90.00
_cell.angle_beta   90.00
_cell.angle_gamma   90.00
#
_symmetry.space_group_name_H-M   'P 1'
#
loop_
_entity.id
_entity.type
_entity.pdbx_description
1 polymer ?
#
loop_
_entity_poly.entity_id
_entity_poly.type
_entity_poly.pdbx_seq_one_letter_code
_entity_poly.pdbx_strand_id
1 'polypeptide(L)'
;MLRFYLYLVIVQFLFALNFDFNQNIPQVIIDNEQVDNGFLGGLNYAITRWVDWDNDNDSDLFILDEDGHIRYYENTGSNSEIKFNIVDTNFLGINNITWFYIGDFDNDNDFDIVTEYPQNPSYISYYSNNNGEFINLDLLQNENGSYVLGQQGAIPTFCDIDNDNDLDFFAVNLIGTVSFYENVGLINDKPIFNFITSDWEDISIVGQLRHGANAINFIDLDNDQDFELVWGDYYQSSLYVIWNLGNPNSPDMDNINFSTYFPEDSPINTTGRNMPSFTDIDLDGDQDLFVTVLGGTGGIQLMNNFYFYENLGIQEESGYLFKTDNFLNTIDYLSDASPTLIDIDGDQDLDLFIGQKFTTDSSPFNGRIKFFLNIGDSQNPIFSLYDDEFLGADLGTDLSPHFGDIDMDGDFDLLIGTYSGDIKIFENIGNKYEYEFIYHSTIETDSNLWFSVPALYDIDSDSDLDIVLGNIYGNLRLYKQEGSFSFILDSDELLDINVGYYSSPYFSDLDLDGDDDLIVGGQDRHRVYLNDNNLFSEVDDIEIPYLGKNVKFSGGNLFNSNQFDIISGISTGGVYFLSEQLCDQGDLNQDEIIDIFDMLILIQLVLELQDKNSYFKCSGDIDNNFGFNILDILNLVDMILGE
;
A
#
# COMPACT_ATOMS: atom_id res chain seq x y z
N MET A 1 -17.51 35.64 54.18
CA MET A 1 -18.11 35.29 52.90
C MET A 1 -17.00 34.76 52.01
N LEU A 2 -16.74 33.48 52.10
CA LEU A 2 -15.71 32.78 51.32
C LEU A 2 -16.36 32.39 49.97
N ARG A 3 -15.92 32.94 48.86
CA ARG A 3 -16.26 32.45 47.50
C ARG A 3 -15.37 31.29 47.20
N PHE A 4 -15.92 30.08 47.18
CA PHE A 4 -15.34 28.92 46.54
C PHE A 4 -15.46 29.12 45.03
N TYR A 5 -14.35 29.28 44.34
CA TYR A 5 -14.27 29.06 42.90
C TYR A 5 -14.14 27.56 42.69
N LEU A 6 -15.20 26.94 42.21
CA LEU A 6 -15.19 25.59 41.69
C LEU A 6 -14.51 25.70 40.30
N TYR A 7 -13.26 25.32 40.19
CA TYR A 7 -12.66 25.00 38.90
C TYR A 7 -13.25 23.69 38.48
N LEU A 8 -14.16 23.72 37.50
CA LEU A 8 -14.54 22.55 36.74
C LEU A 8 -13.34 22.26 35.85
N VAL A 9 -12.49 21.31 36.21
CA VAL A 9 -11.53 20.70 35.29
C VAL A 9 -12.41 19.78 34.46
N ILE A 10 -12.74 20.20 33.25
CA ILE A 10 -13.23 19.31 32.21
C ILE A 10 -11.99 18.51 31.81
N VAL A 11 -11.88 17.29 32.32
CA VAL A 11 -10.96 16.32 31.75
C VAL A 11 -11.61 15.92 30.43
N GLN A 12 -11.15 16.47 29.31
CA GLN A 12 -11.40 15.90 28.02
C GLN A 12 -10.77 14.52 28.03
N PHE A 13 -11.61 13.51 27.87
CA PHE A 13 -11.15 12.15 27.61
C PHE A 13 -10.68 12.16 26.16
N LEU A 14 -9.39 12.30 25.95
CA LEU A 14 -8.75 12.00 24.68
C LEU A 14 -8.81 10.47 24.55
N PHE A 15 -9.74 9.97 23.77
CA PHE A 15 -9.66 8.59 23.27
C PHE A 15 -8.49 8.55 22.29
N ALA A 16 -7.66 7.52 22.35
CA ALA A 16 -6.67 7.28 21.33
C ALA A 16 -7.43 6.97 20.02
N LEU A 17 -7.38 7.89 19.06
CA LEU A 17 -7.94 7.68 17.73
C LEU A 17 -6.99 6.80 16.94
N ASN A 18 -7.46 5.64 16.53
CA ASN A 18 -6.69 4.71 15.72
C ASN A 18 -7.44 4.46 14.43
N PHE A 19 -6.74 4.52 13.31
CA PHE A 19 -7.28 4.17 12.01
C PHE A 19 -6.65 2.88 11.52
N ASP A 20 -7.48 2.00 10.95
CA ASP A 20 -7.03 0.74 10.39
C ASP A 20 -7.80 0.40 9.11
N PHE A 21 -7.29 -0.57 8.35
CA PHE A 21 -7.96 -1.08 7.18
C PHE A 21 -9.25 -1.79 7.59
N ASN A 22 -10.38 -1.35 7.04
CA ASN A 22 -11.69 -1.87 7.42
C ASN A 22 -12.14 -2.95 6.41
N GLN A 23 -12.81 -3.99 6.90
CA GLN A 23 -13.46 -5.01 6.06
C GLN A 23 -14.76 -4.50 5.41
N ASN A 24 -15.41 -3.49 6.02
CA ASN A 24 -16.61 -2.86 5.47
C ASN A 24 -16.21 -1.68 4.59
N ILE A 25 -15.76 -1.96 3.37
CA ILE A 25 -15.31 -0.97 2.40
C ILE A 25 -16.46 -0.53 1.48
N PRO A 26 -16.47 0.73 0.98
CA PRO A 26 -17.42 1.16 -0.02
C PRO A 26 -17.34 0.31 -1.29
N GLN A 27 -18.50 0.06 -1.91
CA GLN A 27 -18.51 -0.58 -3.22
C GLN A 27 -18.06 0.38 -4.31
N VAL A 28 -17.40 -0.14 -5.33
CA VAL A 28 -16.94 0.63 -6.49
C VAL A 28 -17.46 0.01 -7.78
N ILE A 29 -17.94 0.84 -8.71
CA ILE A 29 -18.43 0.42 -10.02
C ILE A 29 -17.72 1.25 -11.10
N ILE A 30 -17.05 0.56 -12.04
CA ILE A 30 -16.42 1.17 -13.22
C ILE A 30 -16.97 0.45 -14.46
N ASP A 31 -17.42 1.22 -15.46
CA ASP A 31 -18.01 0.67 -16.70
C ASP A 31 -19.15 -0.32 -16.50
N ASN A 32 -19.94 -0.15 -15.42
CA ASN A 32 -21.01 -1.04 -14.95
C ASN A 32 -20.54 -2.42 -14.44
N GLU A 33 -19.26 -2.58 -14.18
CA GLU A 33 -18.69 -3.77 -13.53
C GLU A 33 -18.25 -3.39 -12.11
N GLN A 34 -18.46 -4.31 -11.16
CA GLN A 34 -18.00 -4.13 -9.79
C GLN A 34 -16.48 -4.29 -9.73
N VAL A 35 -15.83 -3.38 -9.00
CA VAL A 35 -14.41 -3.45 -8.66
C VAL A 35 -14.31 -4.08 -7.26
N ASP A 36 -13.88 -5.33 -7.18
CA ASP A 36 -14.00 -6.13 -5.96
C ASP A 36 -13.06 -5.64 -4.85
N ASN A 37 -11.89 -5.14 -5.21
CA ASN A 37 -10.86 -4.71 -4.29
C ASN A 37 -10.47 -3.24 -4.50
N GLY A 38 -11.44 -2.35 -4.67
CA GLY A 38 -11.21 -0.95 -5.08
C GLY A 38 -10.20 -0.18 -4.23
N PHE A 39 -10.02 -0.54 -2.97
CA PHE A 39 -9.23 0.20 -1.99
C PHE A 39 -8.01 -0.56 -1.45
N LEU A 40 -7.43 -1.48 -2.21
CA LEU A 40 -6.20 -2.20 -1.82
C LEU A 40 -4.90 -1.48 -2.21
N GLY A 41 -4.98 -0.23 -2.68
CA GLY A 41 -3.84 0.52 -3.21
C GLY A 41 -3.52 0.18 -4.66
N GLY A 42 -2.56 0.89 -5.25
CA GLY A 42 -2.07 0.67 -6.62
C GLY A 42 -0.70 0.00 -6.61
N LEU A 43 -0.28 -0.48 -7.78
CA LEU A 43 0.96 -1.21 -7.98
C LEU A 43 1.78 -0.63 -9.12
N ASN A 44 3.05 -0.28 -8.88
CA ASN A 44 3.96 0.21 -9.90
C ASN A 44 5.08 -0.78 -10.23
N TYR A 45 5.74 -1.32 -9.22
CA TYR A 45 6.91 -2.19 -9.35
C TYR A 45 6.79 -3.39 -8.42
N ALA A 46 5.65 -4.05 -8.46
CA ALA A 46 5.31 -5.10 -7.52
C ALA A 46 6.17 -6.35 -7.72
N ILE A 47 6.72 -6.88 -6.65
CA ILE A 47 7.32 -8.20 -6.54
C ILE A 47 6.45 -9.01 -5.61
N THR A 48 5.89 -10.10 -6.10
CA THR A 48 4.93 -10.93 -5.38
C THR A 48 5.56 -12.20 -4.82
N ARG A 49 5.11 -12.61 -3.64
CA ARG A 49 5.36 -13.92 -3.04
C ARG A 49 4.06 -14.48 -2.48
N TRP A 50 3.89 -15.77 -2.62
CA TRP A 50 2.71 -16.51 -2.24
C TRP A 50 3.07 -17.56 -1.20
N VAL A 51 2.39 -17.55 -0.06
CA VAL A 51 2.55 -18.54 1.01
C VAL A 51 1.24 -18.64 1.80
N ASP A 52 0.91 -19.82 2.31
CA ASP A 52 -0.16 -20.05 3.28
C ASP A 52 0.37 -19.61 4.66
N TRP A 53 0.20 -18.29 4.96
CA TRP A 53 0.83 -17.68 6.13
C TRP A 53 0.13 -17.98 7.44
N ASP A 54 -1.19 -18.01 7.43
CA ASP A 54 -2.01 -18.26 8.61
C ASP A 54 -2.40 -19.73 8.81
N ASN A 55 -1.96 -20.61 7.88
CA ASN A 55 -2.20 -22.06 7.86
C ASN A 55 -3.67 -22.44 7.69
N ASP A 56 -4.43 -21.70 6.92
CA ASP A 56 -5.82 -22.01 6.56
C ASP A 56 -5.97 -22.83 5.27
N ASN A 57 -4.86 -23.09 4.57
CA ASN A 57 -4.63 -23.83 3.34
C ASN A 57 -4.97 -23.07 2.06
N ASP A 58 -5.11 -21.77 2.11
CA ASP A 58 -5.06 -20.95 0.90
C ASP A 58 -3.77 -20.10 0.85
N SER A 59 -3.49 -19.52 -0.31
CA SER A 59 -2.25 -18.75 -0.48
C SER A 59 -2.50 -17.28 -0.24
N ASP A 60 -1.79 -16.73 0.72
CA ASP A 60 -1.71 -15.31 1.00
C ASP A 60 -0.72 -14.60 0.08
N LEU A 61 -0.90 -13.30 -0.07
CA LEU A 61 -0.12 -12.47 -0.97
C LEU A 61 0.77 -11.48 -0.22
N PHE A 62 2.07 -11.58 -0.47
CA PHE A 62 3.03 -10.57 -0.03
C PHE A 62 3.54 -9.77 -1.23
N ILE A 63 3.52 -8.44 -1.12
CA ILE A 63 3.94 -7.52 -2.17
C ILE A 63 5.02 -6.57 -1.66
N LEU A 64 6.11 -6.48 -2.39
CA LEU A 64 7.10 -5.40 -2.28
C LEU A 64 6.96 -4.50 -3.49
N ASP A 65 6.80 -3.20 -3.29
CA ASP A 65 6.69 -2.24 -4.39
C ASP A 65 7.80 -1.16 -4.34
N GLU A 66 7.70 -0.11 -5.16
CA GLU A 66 8.69 0.96 -5.32
C GLU A 66 9.00 1.74 -4.03
N ASP A 67 8.12 1.70 -3.04
CA ASP A 67 8.33 2.29 -1.74
C ASP A 67 9.33 1.52 -0.86
N GLY A 68 9.61 0.25 -1.23
CA GLY A 68 10.58 -0.60 -0.56
C GLY A 68 10.07 -1.22 0.74
N HIS A 69 8.77 -1.28 0.95
CA HIS A 69 8.10 -1.92 2.10
C HIS A 69 7.36 -3.18 1.66
N ILE A 70 7.37 -4.21 2.51
CA ILE A 70 6.59 -5.43 2.30
C ILE A 70 5.18 -5.19 2.81
N ARG A 71 4.18 -5.49 1.98
CA ARG A 71 2.75 -5.47 2.32
C ARG A 71 2.24 -6.89 2.42
N TYR A 72 1.41 -7.17 3.40
CA TYR A 72 0.77 -8.46 3.59
C TYR A 72 -0.73 -8.33 3.34
N TYR A 73 -1.23 -9.16 2.45
CA TYR A 73 -2.64 -9.32 2.10
C TYR A 73 -3.07 -10.74 2.40
N GLU A 74 -3.97 -10.90 3.35
CA GLU A 74 -4.59 -12.17 3.69
C GLU A 74 -5.65 -12.53 2.65
N ASN A 75 -5.62 -13.76 2.15
CA ASN A 75 -6.67 -14.30 1.31
C ASN A 75 -7.81 -14.82 2.19
N THR A 76 -8.92 -14.11 2.22
CA THR A 76 -10.11 -14.47 3.01
C THR A 76 -11.21 -15.05 2.14
N GLY A 77 -10.88 -15.41 0.92
CA GLY A 77 -11.80 -15.87 -0.10
C GLY A 77 -12.18 -17.35 0.03
N SER A 78 -12.37 -17.97 -1.09
CA SER A 78 -12.65 -19.39 -1.24
C SER A 78 -12.17 -19.85 -2.61
N ASN A 79 -12.07 -21.16 -2.85
CA ASN A 79 -11.69 -21.75 -4.15
C ASN A 79 -12.43 -21.17 -5.38
N SER A 80 -13.58 -20.54 -5.19
CA SER A 80 -14.39 -19.96 -6.26
C SER A 80 -14.45 -18.43 -6.29
N GLU A 81 -13.95 -17.77 -5.24
CA GLU A 81 -13.99 -16.31 -5.08
C GLU A 81 -12.76 -15.87 -4.31
N ILE A 82 -11.77 -15.38 -5.02
CA ILE A 82 -10.51 -14.89 -4.44
C ILE A 82 -10.77 -13.49 -3.87
N LYS A 83 -10.46 -13.30 -2.59
CA LYS A 83 -10.67 -12.03 -1.91
C LYS A 83 -9.52 -11.75 -0.94
N PHE A 84 -8.93 -10.57 -1.06
CA PHE A 84 -7.84 -10.13 -0.19
C PHE A 84 -8.28 -9.04 0.78
N ASN A 85 -7.79 -9.13 2.01
CA ASN A 85 -7.82 -8.06 2.98
C ASN A 85 -6.38 -7.60 3.26
N ILE A 86 -6.18 -6.29 3.45
CA ILE A 86 -4.89 -5.75 3.89
C ILE A 86 -4.74 -6.05 5.38
N VAL A 87 -3.66 -6.70 5.75
CA VAL A 87 -3.30 -6.96 7.16
C VAL A 87 -2.22 -6.00 7.63
N ASP A 88 -1.18 -5.79 6.82
CA ASP A 88 -0.07 -4.92 7.18
C ASP A 88 0.59 -4.35 5.90
N THR A 89 0.82 -3.07 5.87
CA THR A 89 1.49 -2.36 4.77
C THR A 89 2.97 -2.08 5.04
N ASN A 90 3.48 -2.47 6.21
CA ASN A 90 4.87 -2.34 6.61
C ASN A 90 5.36 -3.57 7.39
N PHE A 91 5.15 -4.74 6.78
CA PHE A 91 5.33 -6.02 7.42
C PHE A 91 6.70 -6.16 8.10
N LEU A 92 6.67 -6.43 9.42
CA LEU A 92 7.84 -6.47 10.31
C LEU A 92 8.72 -5.22 10.31
N GLY A 93 8.26 -4.09 9.78
CA GLY A 93 9.07 -2.88 9.63
C GLY A 93 10.26 -3.03 8.67
N ILE A 94 10.28 -4.08 7.83
CA ILE A 94 11.31 -4.29 6.83
C ILE A 94 11.11 -3.31 5.69
N ASN A 95 12.10 -2.47 5.46
CA ASN A 95 11.99 -1.38 4.48
C ASN A 95 13.31 -1.08 3.77
N ASN A 96 13.24 -0.23 2.72
CA ASN A 96 14.37 0.14 1.88
C ASN A 96 15.06 -1.05 1.21
N ILE A 97 14.26 -2.02 0.78
CA ILE A 97 14.70 -3.20 0.05
C ILE A 97 14.15 -3.21 -1.37
N THR A 98 14.76 -3.97 -2.27
CA THR A 98 14.33 -4.12 -3.68
C THR A 98 13.94 -5.54 -4.05
N TRP A 99 14.12 -6.49 -3.15
CA TRP A 99 13.62 -7.87 -3.26
C TRP A 99 13.54 -8.54 -1.89
N PHE A 100 12.69 -9.54 -1.79
CA PHE A 100 12.56 -10.43 -0.63
C PHE A 100 12.17 -11.83 -1.09
N TYR A 101 12.34 -12.81 -0.20
CA TYR A 101 11.87 -14.17 -0.38
C TYR A 101 11.33 -14.69 0.95
N ILE A 102 10.28 -15.49 0.89
CA ILE A 102 9.68 -16.16 2.04
C ILE A 102 9.81 -17.66 1.84
N GLY A 103 10.30 -18.39 2.84
CA GLY A 103 10.47 -19.85 2.80
C GLY A 103 10.94 -20.40 4.14
N ASP A 104 10.74 -21.67 4.37
CA ASP A 104 11.27 -22.38 5.53
C ASP A 104 12.73 -22.74 5.25
N PHE A 105 13.67 -21.98 5.83
CA PHE A 105 15.11 -22.14 5.58
C PHE A 105 15.81 -22.99 6.64
N ASP A 106 15.18 -23.23 7.78
CA ASP A 106 15.76 -24.02 8.87
C ASP A 106 15.00 -25.32 9.17
N ASN A 107 13.97 -25.62 8.36
CA ASN A 107 13.14 -26.81 8.41
C ASN A 107 12.40 -27.00 9.74
N ASP A 108 11.96 -25.89 10.36
CA ASP A 108 11.17 -25.92 11.58
C ASP A 108 9.65 -25.82 11.31
N ASN A 109 9.23 -25.66 10.06
CA ASN A 109 7.90 -25.46 9.49
C ASN A 109 7.30 -24.07 9.74
N ASP A 110 8.10 -23.10 10.10
CA ASP A 110 7.72 -21.70 10.12
C ASP A 110 8.34 -20.99 8.90
N PHE A 111 7.63 -20.05 8.28
CA PHE A 111 8.21 -19.30 7.16
C PHE A 111 9.15 -18.20 7.64
N ASP A 112 10.37 -18.23 7.13
CA ASP A 112 11.41 -17.23 7.34
C ASP A 112 11.43 -16.19 6.23
N ILE A 113 12.16 -15.09 6.44
CA ILE A 113 12.34 -14.04 5.43
C ILE A 113 13.80 -13.82 5.11
N VAL A 114 14.11 -13.78 3.82
CA VAL A 114 15.41 -13.40 3.28
C VAL A 114 15.25 -12.17 2.39
N THR A 115 16.14 -11.18 2.58
CA THR A 115 16.08 -9.92 1.82
C THR A 115 17.47 -9.38 1.58
N GLU A 116 17.63 -8.40 0.69
CA GLU A 116 18.88 -7.65 0.65
C GLU A 116 19.09 -6.85 1.94
N TYR A 117 20.36 -6.64 2.27
CA TYR A 117 20.71 -5.80 3.42
C TYR A 117 20.64 -4.32 3.05
N PRO A 118 19.74 -3.52 3.64
CA PRO A 118 19.47 -2.15 3.20
C PRO A 118 20.70 -1.22 3.17
N GLN A 119 21.68 -1.44 4.07
CA GLN A 119 22.89 -0.61 4.13
C GLN A 119 23.93 -1.01 3.08
N ASN A 120 23.85 -2.23 2.53
CA ASN A 120 24.68 -2.70 1.44
C ASN A 120 23.96 -3.79 0.65
N PRO A 121 23.23 -3.43 -0.44
CA PRO A 121 22.37 -4.33 -1.20
C PRO A 121 23.08 -5.56 -1.85
N SER A 122 24.40 -5.64 -1.76
CA SER A 122 25.12 -6.84 -2.18
C SER A 122 25.12 -7.95 -1.13
N TYR A 123 24.76 -7.66 0.11
CA TYR A 123 24.65 -8.65 1.18
C TYR A 123 23.19 -9.05 1.40
N ILE A 124 22.99 -10.21 2.02
CA ILE A 124 21.70 -10.82 2.22
C ILE A 124 21.43 -10.95 3.72
N SER A 125 20.32 -10.38 4.19
CA SER A 125 19.82 -10.49 5.55
C SER A 125 18.91 -11.69 5.70
N TYR A 126 18.95 -12.34 6.86
CA TYR A 126 18.09 -13.45 7.22
C TYR A 126 17.33 -13.16 8.51
N TYR A 127 16.03 -13.32 8.45
CA TYR A 127 15.10 -13.18 9.57
C TYR A 127 14.48 -14.55 9.83
N SER A 128 14.91 -15.24 10.88
CA SER A 128 14.32 -16.49 11.31
C SER A 128 13.03 -16.20 12.07
N ASN A 129 12.00 -16.94 11.74
CA ASN A 129 10.73 -16.99 12.46
C ASN A 129 10.80 -18.13 13.48
N ASN A 130 10.22 -17.92 14.63
CA ASN A 130 10.08 -18.97 15.66
C ASN A 130 8.69 -18.79 16.29
N ASN A 131 7.68 -19.43 15.70
CA ASN A 131 6.28 -19.34 16.10
C ASN A 131 5.77 -17.89 16.16
N GLY A 132 6.06 -17.08 15.15
CA GLY A 132 5.62 -15.69 15.05
C GLY A 132 6.60 -14.68 15.65
N GLU A 133 7.66 -15.10 16.35
CA GLU A 133 8.72 -14.23 16.84
C GLU A 133 9.87 -14.18 15.83
N PHE A 134 10.01 -13.05 15.13
CA PHE A 134 11.07 -12.85 14.14
C PHE A 134 12.36 -12.37 14.77
N ILE A 135 13.46 -13.05 14.47
CA ILE A 135 14.80 -12.71 14.93
C ILE A 135 15.69 -12.44 13.73
N ASN A 136 16.20 -11.22 13.62
CA ASN A 136 17.24 -10.93 12.63
C ASN A 136 18.56 -11.61 13.02
N LEU A 137 18.92 -12.71 12.32
CA LEU A 137 20.14 -13.47 12.56
C LEU A 137 21.35 -12.94 11.76
N ASP A 138 21.30 -11.67 11.30
CA ASP A 138 22.38 -11.00 10.58
C ASP A 138 22.55 -11.52 9.13
N LEU A 139 23.71 -11.37 8.54
CA LEU A 139 23.96 -11.64 7.13
C LEU A 139 24.24 -13.12 6.86
N LEU A 140 23.76 -13.63 5.73
CA LEU A 140 24.05 -14.98 5.27
C LEU A 140 25.55 -15.15 4.96
N GLN A 141 26.09 -16.32 5.32
CA GLN A 141 27.50 -16.64 5.21
C GLN A 141 27.71 -18.06 4.66
N ASN A 142 28.91 -18.31 4.18
CA ASN A 142 29.37 -19.64 3.86
C ASN A 142 30.09 -20.28 5.06
N GLU A 143 30.48 -21.57 4.94
CA GLU A 143 31.20 -22.32 6.00
C GLU A 143 32.46 -21.62 6.52
N ASN A 144 33.10 -20.77 5.74
CA ASN A 144 34.32 -20.06 6.11
C ASN A 144 34.03 -18.66 6.71
N GLY A 145 32.77 -18.31 6.90
CA GLY A 145 32.33 -17.00 7.42
C GLY A 145 32.42 -15.84 6.42
N SER A 146 32.58 -16.14 5.12
CA SER A 146 32.48 -15.11 4.08
C SER A 146 31.01 -14.88 3.73
N TYR A 147 30.64 -13.62 3.47
CA TYR A 147 29.27 -13.28 3.15
C TYR A 147 28.81 -13.82 1.79
N VAL A 148 27.55 -14.28 1.73
CA VAL A 148 26.85 -14.59 0.49
C VAL A 148 26.54 -13.29 -0.23
N LEU A 149 26.77 -13.26 -1.54
CA LEU A 149 26.59 -12.05 -2.34
C LEU A 149 25.45 -12.20 -3.32
N GLY A 150 24.46 -11.31 -3.21
CA GLY A 150 23.46 -11.06 -4.23
C GLY A 150 23.97 -10.06 -5.30
N GLN A 151 23.26 -9.99 -6.40
CA GLN A 151 23.51 -9.01 -7.47
C GLN A 151 22.54 -7.85 -7.33
N GLN A 152 23.03 -6.65 -7.08
CA GLN A 152 22.19 -5.46 -6.98
C GLN A 152 21.34 -5.25 -8.24
N GLY A 153 20.03 -5.05 -8.04
CA GLY A 153 19.07 -4.79 -9.12
C GLY A 153 18.58 -6.04 -9.86
N ALA A 154 18.91 -7.24 -9.40
CA ALA A 154 18.33 -8.50 -9.82
C ALA A 154 17.45 -9.08 -8.70
N ILE A 155 16.41 -9.80 -9.07
CA ILE A 155 15.50 -10.47 -8.13
C ILE A 155 15.91 -11.96 -8.10
N PRO A 156 16.54 -12.41 -7.02
CA PRO A 156 16.96 -13.79 -6.85
C PRO A 156 15.79 -14.70 -6.49
N THR A 157 16.04 -16.01 -6.52
CA THR A 157 15.09 -17.00 -6.02
C THR A 157 15.80 -18.08 -5.24
N PHE A 158 15.01 -18.91 -4.56
CA PHE A 158 15.46 -20.08 -3.84
C PHE A 158 14.65 -21.30 -4.31
N CYS A 159 15.29 -22.46 -4.34
CA CYS A 159 14.68 -23.71 -4.79
C CYS A 159 15.50 -24.88 -4.24
N ASP A 160 14.85 -25.94 -3.77
CA ASP A 160 15.48 -27.24 -3.52
C ASP A 160 15.70 -27.94 -4.87
N ILE A 161 16.82 -27.60 -5.53
CA ILE A 161 17.07 -28.01 -6.93
C ILE A 161 17.62 -29.42 -7.05
N ASP A 162 18.11 -30.01 -5.98
CA ASP A 162 18.68 -31.34 -5.96
C ASP A 162 17.95 -32.34 -5.03
N ASN A 163 16.80 -31.88 -4.49
CA ASN A 163 15.87 -32.66 -3.69
C ASN A 163 16.50 -33.22 -2.40
N ASP A 164 17.30 -32.41 -1.72
CA ASP A 164 17.92 -32.76 -0.44
C ASP A 164 17.19 -32.15 0.77
N ASN A 165 16.07 -31.43 0.51
CA ASN A 165 15.14 -30.73 1.41
C ASN A 165 15.73 -29.48 2.06
N ASP A 166 16.68 -28.82 1.41
CA ASP A 166 17.02 -27.47 1.76
C ASP A 166 16.93 -26.52 0.53
N LEU A 167 16.71 -25.23 0.79
CA LEU A 167 16.52 -24.26 -0.27
C LEU A 167 17.87 -23.69 -0.71
N ASP A 168 18.26 -23.96 -1.94
CA ASP A 168 19.44 -23.41 -2.59
C ASP A 168 19.22 -21.99 -3.11
N PHE A 169 20.28 -21.20 -3.22
CA PHE A 169 20.21 -19.80 -3.63
C PHE A 169 20.68 -19.59 -5.07
N PHE A 170 19.83 -18.93 -5.88
CA PHE A 170 20.09 -18.57 -7.27
C PHE A 170 20.03 -17.06 -7.47
N ALA A 171 21.13 -16.46 -7.92
CA ALA A 171 21.23 -15.05 -8.21
C ALA A 171 21.52 -14.81 -9.69
N VAL A 172 20.66 -14.02 -10.35
CA VAL A 172 20.90 -13.64 -11.74
C VAL A 172 21.97 -12.56 -11.81
N ASN A 173 22.92 -12.75 -12.75
CA ASN A 173 23.97 -11.77 -13.01
C ASN A 173 23.53 -10.77 -14.11
N LEU A 174 23.97 -9.52 -14.01
CA LEU A 174 23.71 -8.47 -15.02
C LEU A 174 24.21 -8.83 -16.43
N ILE A 175 25.02 -9.86 -16.58
CA ILE A 175 25.50 -10.37 -17.88
C ILE A 175 24.60 -11.47 -18.45
N GLY A 176 23.52 -11.86 -17.75
CA GLY A 176 22.55 -12.85 -18.19
C GLY A 176 22.92 -14.29 -17.84
N THR A 177 23.83 -14.53 -16.87
CA THR A 177 24.13 -15.85 -16.30
C THR A 177 23.51 -16.01 -14.92
N VAL A 178 23.47 -17.23 -14.40
CA VAL A 178 22.93 -17.55 -13.09
C VAL A 178 24.07 -18.00 -12.17
N SER A 179 24.24 -17.33 -11.04
CA SER A 179 25.10 -17.79 -9.94
C SER A 179 24.34 -18.77 -9.07
N PHE A 180 25.00 -19.85 -8.68
CA PHE A 180 24.47 -20.89 -7.82
C PHE A 180 25.28 -21.00 -6.52
N TYR A 181 24.54 -21.05 -5.42
CA TYR A 181 25.05 -21.28 -4.08
C TYR A 181 24.26 -22.45 -3.48
N GLU A 182 24.97 -23.53 -3.16
CA GLU A 182 24.41 -24.70 -2.49
C GLU A 182 24.21 -24.41 -1.00
N ASN A 183 23.03 -24.68 -0.48
CA ASN A 183 22.79 -24.74 0.95
C ASN A 183 23.44 -26.02 1.48
N VAL A 184 24.17 -25.93 2.56
CA VAL A 184 24.87 -27.08 3.17
C VAL A 184 24.41 -27.31 4.61
N GLY A 185 23.21 -26.84 4.94
CA GLY A 185 22.58 -26.98 6.24
C GLY A 185 22.85 -25.79 7.17
N LEU A 186 22.63 -25.98 8.46
CA LEU A 186 22.57 -24.92 9.47
C LEU A 186 23.84 -24.84 10.32
N ILE A 187 24.27 -23.61 10.63
CA ILE A 187 25.23 -23.33 11.71
C ILE A 187 24.62 -22.24 12.63
N ASN A 188 24.36 -22.60 13.89
CA ASN A 188 23.70 -21.75 14.88
C ASN A 188 22.33 -21.23 14.37
N ASP A 189 21.50 -22.14 13.92
CA ASP A 189 20.14 -21.90 13.41
C ASP A 189 20.07 -20.94 12.20
N LYS A 190 21.19 -20.79 11.47
CA LYS A 190 21.29 -19.97 10.27
C LYS A 190 21.73 -20.82 9.07
N PRO A 191 21.05 -20.73 7.92
CA PRO A 191 21.43 -21.46 6.71
C PRO A 191 22.79 -21.01 6.17
N ILE A 192 23.56 -21.95 5.65
CA ILE A 192 24.94 -21.75 5.17
C ILE A 192 24.99 -22.05 3.68
N PHE A 193 25.38 -21.07 2.89
CA PHE A 193 25.42 -21.15 1.44
C PHE A 193 26.86 -21.14 0.91
N ASN A 194 27.26 -22.20 0.23
CA ASN A 194 28.56 -22.28 -0.43
C ASN A 194 28.46 -21.90 -1.90
N PHE A 195 29.24 -20.92 -2.32
CA PHE A 195 29.32 -20.55 -3.74
C PHE A 195 29.89 -21.69 -4.57
N ILE A 196 29.12 -22.13 -5.59
CA ILE A 196 29.52 -23.22 -6.49
C ILE A 196 30.01 -22.66 -7.83
N THR A 197 29.18 -21.82 -8.51
CA THR A 197 29.52 -21.28 -9.83
C THR A 197 28.81 -19.94 -10.08
N SER A 198 29.36 -19.12 -10.98
CA SER A 198 28.69 -17.94 -11.54
C SER A 198 28.04 -18.20 -12.91
N ASP A 199 28.06 -19.43 -13.39
CA ASP A 199 27.56 -19.85 -14.69
C ASP A 199 26.92 -21.24 -14.55
N TRP A 200 25.82 -21.29 -13.80
CA TRP A 200 25.11 -22.53 -13.48
C TRP A 200 24.47 -23.09 -14.74
N GLU A 201 24.70 -24.40 -14.98
CA GLU A 201 24.22 -25.16 -16.14
C GLU A 201 24.52 -24.48 -17.49
N ASP A 202 25.63 -23.69 -17.55
CA ASP A 202 26.01 -22.92 -18.73
C ASP A 202 24.87 -22.04 -19.31
N ILE A 203 23.88 -21.66 -18.47
CA ILE A 203 22.77 -20.80 -18.86
C ILE A 203 23.28 -19.40 -19.14
N SER A 204 23.02 -18.92 -20.36
CA SER A 204 23.41 -17.57 -20.77
C SER A 204 22.35 -16.93 -21.67
N ILE A 205 21.49 -16.11 -21.08
CA ILE A 205 20.53 -15.30 -21.81
C ILE A 205 21.20 -13.99 -22.18
N VAL A 206 22.00 -14.00 -23.25
CA VAL A 206 22.79 -12.85 -23.70
C VAL A 206 22.27 -12.33 -25.02
N GLY A 207 21.73 -11.10 -25.02
CA GLY A 207 21.50 -10.31 -26.23
C GLY A 207 22.70 -9.43 -26.59
N GLN A 208 22.60 -8.65 -27.69
CA GLN A 208 23.63 -7.67 -28.10
C GLN A 208 23.77 -6.49 -27.12
N LEU A 209 22.86 -6.36 -26.15
CA LEU A 209 22.81 -5.33 -25.12
C LEU A 209 22.87 -6.05 -23.74
N ARG A 210 23.47 -5.41 -22.75
CA ARG A 210 23.48 -5.93 -21.37
C ARG A 210 22.04 -6.02 -20.87
N HIS A 211 21.68 -7.19 -20.35
CA HIS A 211 20.38 -7.38 -19.71
C HIS A 211 20.28 -6.54 -18.43
N GLY A 212 19.11 -5.96 -18.19
CA GLY A 212 18.81 -5.27 -16.93
C GLY A 212 18.48 -6.24 -15.81
N ALA A 213 17.96 -5.72 -14.70
CA ALA A 213 17.50 -6.54 -13.59
C ALA A 213 16.45 -7.56 -14.08
N ASN A 214 16.69 -8.82 -13.80
CA ASN A 214 15.87 -9.95 -14.20
C ASN A 214 15.28 -10.61 -12.97
N ALA A 215 14.13 -11.23 -13.14
CA ALA A 215 13.50 -12.07 -12.13
C ALA A 215 13.46 -13.50 -12.63
N ILE A 216 13.79 -14.45 -11.78
CA ILE A 216 13.72 -15.88 -12.06
C ILE A 216 12.85 -16.58 -11.03
N ASN A 217 12.22 -17.69 -11.46
CA ASN A 217 11.50 -18.58 -10.57
C ASN A 217 11.66 -20.02 -11.06
N PHE A 218 11.59 -20.98 -10.16
CA PHE A 218 11.60 -22.41 -10.45
C PHE A 218 10.22 -22.99 -10.20
N ILE A 219 9.77 -23.86 -11.09
CA ILE A 219 8.45 -24.50 -11.04
C ILE A 219 8.47 -25.79 -11.84
N ASP A 220 7.80 -26.83 -11.36
CA ASP A 220 7.54 -28.07 -12.11
C ASP A 220 6.37 -27.81 -13.08
N LEU A 221 6.68 -27.53 -14.35
CA LEU A 221 5.67 -27.16 -15.36
C LEU A 221 5.02 -28.36 -16.05
N ASP A 222 5.69 -29.52 -16.08
CA ASP A 222 5.22 -30.72 -16.78
C ASP A 222 4.89 -31.89 -15.86
N ASN A 223 4.92 -31.66 -14.54
CA ASN A 223 4.59 -32.62 -13.48
C ASN A 223 5.49 -33.86 -13.48
N ASP A 224 6.75 -33.73 -13.81
CA ASP A 224 7.73 -34.82 -13.76
C ASP A 224 8.59 -34.83 -12.48
N GLN A 225 8.32 -33.87 -11.57
CA GLN A 225 8.92 -33.66 -10.25
C GLN A 225 10.32 -33.04 -10.29
N ASP A 226 10.75 -32.52 -11.42
CA ASP A 226 11.91 -31.64 -11.47
C ASP A 226 11.49 -30.20 -11.84
N PHE A 227 12.37 -29.24 -11.68
CA PHE A 227 11.99 -27.84 -11.80
C PHE A 227 12.54 -27.19 -13.06
N GLU A 228 11.66 -26.57 -13.85
CA GLU A 228 11.99 -25.67 -14.94
C GLU A 228 12.35 -24.30 -14.41
N LEU A 229 13.24 -23.60 -15.14
CA LEU A 229 13.55 -22.20 -14.86
C LEU A 229 12.71 -21.28 -15.72
N VAL A 230 11.84 -20.48 -15.10
CA VAL A 230 11.08 -19.40 -15.74
C VAL A 230 11.80 -18.07 -15.50
N TRP A 231 12.02 -17.32 -16.59
CA TRP A 231 12.86 -16.12 -16.57
C TRP A 231 12.14 -14.93 -17.18
N GLY A 232 11.98 -13.85 -16.40
CA GLY A 232 11.54 -12.54 -16.88
C GLY A 232 12.73 -11.63 -17.19
N ASP A 233 12.64 -10.89 -18.27
CA ASP A 233 13.74 -10.08 -18.82
C ASP A 233 13.30 -8.64 -19.13
N TYR A 234 14.22 -7.70 -19.04
CA TYR A 234 13.98 -6.29 -19.34
C TYR A 234 13.70 -6.05 -20.84
N TYR A 235 14.28 -6.86 -21.73
CA TYR A 235 14.18 -6.68 -23.18
C TYR A 235 13.10 -7.55 -23.83
N GLN A 236 12.65 -8.60 -23.15
CA GLN A 236 11.68 -9.53 -23.69
C GLN A 236 10.27 -9.16 -23.22
N SER A 237 9.32 -9.13 -24.14
CA SER A 237 7.91 -8.87 -23.83
C SER A 237 7.19 -10.08 -23.22
N SER A 238 7.77 -11.28 -23.30
CA SER A 238 7.22 -12.51 -22.74
C SER A 238 8.22 -13.14 -21.76
N LEU A 239 7.96 -14.34 -21.29
CA LEU A 239 8.85 -15.11 -20.41
C LEU A 239 9.69 -16.08 -21.22
N TYR A 240 10.91 -16.34 -20.75
CA TYR A 240 11.70 -17.49 -21.18
C TYR A 240 11.37 -18.68 -20.29
N VAL A 241 11.36 -19.87 -20.85
CA VAL A 241 11.32 -21.14 -20.11
C VAL A 241 12.51 -21.98 -20.55
N ILE A 242 13.31 -22.41 -19.58
CA ILE A 242 14.46 -23.29 -19.75
C ILE A 242 14.08 -24.61 -19.10
N TRP A 243 13.87 -25.63 -19.94
CA TRP A 243 13.41 -26.94 -19.51
C TRP A 243 14.52 -27.71 -18.81
N ASN A 244 14.19 -28.46 -17.78
CA ASN A 244 15.07 -29.41 -17.14
C ASN A 244 14.91 -30.78 -17.85
N LEU A 245 15.97 -31.33 -18.37
CA LEU A 245 16.00 -32.62 -19.05
C LEU A 245 16.61 -33.70 -18.15
N GLY A 246 16.87 -33.33 -16.91
CA GLY A 246 17.55 -34.17 -15.92
C GLY A 246 16.60 -35.03 -15.10
N ASN A 247 16.59 -34.81 -13.82
CA ASN A 247 15.68 -35.41 -12.85
C ASN A 247 15.80 -34.66 -11.51
N PRO A 248 14.87 -34.85 -10.54
CA PRO A 248 14.82 -34.09 -9.30
C PRO A 248 16.11 -34.01 -8.46
N ASN A 249 17.03 -34.98 -8.62
CA ASN A 249 18.28 -35.00 -7.86
C ASN A 249 19.50 -34.60 -8.70
N SER A 250 19.32 -34.26 -9.96
CA SER A 250 20.41 -33.88 -10.85
C SER A 250 19.86 -33.11 -12.05
N PRO A 251 19.76 -31.80 -11.97
CA PRO A 251 19.26 -30.97 -13.06
C PRO A 251 20.20 -31.03 -14.28
N ASP A 252 19.63 -30.95 -15.48
CA ASP A 252 20.31 -30.81 -16.78
C ASP A 252 19.51 -29.84 -17.64
N MET A 253 19.79 -28.55 -17.52
CA MET A 253 18.99 -27.50 -18.12
C MET A 253 19.25 -27.39 -19.63
N ASP A 254 18.18 -27.39 -20.47
CA ASP A 254 18.31 -27.17 -21.93
C ASP A 254 18.64 -25.70 -22.24
N ASN A 255 19.89 -25.33 -22.07
CA ASN A 255 20.39 -23.99 -22.30
C ASN A 255 20.50 -23.61 -23.79
N ILE A 256 20.05 -24.47 -24.71
CA ILE A 256 20.13 -24.26 -26.16
C ILE A 256 18.73 -24.07 -26.78
N ASN A 257 17.73 -24.88 -26.38
CA ASN A 257 16.40 -24.90 -27.00
C ASN A 257 15.32 -24.39 -26.05
N PHE A 258 15.60 -23.32 -25.34
CA PHE A 258 14.63 -22.73 -24.42
C PHE A 258 13.50 -21.99 -25.16
N SER A 259 12.29 -22.00 -24.57
CA SER A 259 11.17 -21.19 -25.05
C SER A 259 11.40 -19.70 -24.80
N THR A 260 10.96 -18.86 -25.76
CA THR A 260 11.09 -17.41 -25.66
C THR A 260 9.72 -16.71 -25.55
N TYR A 261 8.66 -17.48 -25.53
CA TYR A 261 7.28 -17.05 -25.39
C TYR A 261 6.55 -18.06 -24.50
N PHE A 262 6.00 -17.55 -23.37
CA PHE A 262 5.25 -18.40 -22.45
C PHE A 262 4.07 -17.60 -21.85
N PRO A 263 2.90 -18.22 -21.63
CA PRO A 263 2.50 -19.57 -22.04
C PRO A 263 2.44 -19.76 -23.57
N GLU A 264 2.60 -20.99 -24.09
CA GLU A 264 2.74 -21.22 -25.53
C GLU A 264 1.52 -20.80 -26.36
N ASP A 265 0.30 -21.14 -25.89
CA ASP A 265 -0.95 -20.87 -26.61
C ASP A 265 -1.47 -19.44 -26.43
N SER A 266 -1.11 -18.77 -25.33
CA SER A 266 -1.49 -17.39 -25.01
C SER A 266 -0.32 -16.63 -24.40
N PRO A 267 0.75 -16.36 -25.18
CA PRO A 267 1.96 -15.75 -24.66
C PRO A 267 1.68 -14.41 -24.00
N ILE A 268 2.22 -14.21 -22.81
CA ILE A 268 2.23 -12.90 -22.20
C ILE A 268 2.94 -11.90 -23.11
N ASN A 269 2.41 -10.70 -23.24
CA ASN A 269 2.97 -9.66 -24.07
C ASN A 269 2.92 -8.32 -23.34
N THR A 270 4.02 -7.93 -22.76
CA THR A 270 4.17 -6.75 -21.93
C THR A 270 5.21 -5.78 -22.49
N THR A 271 5.45 -4.72 -21.75
CA THR A 271 6.53 -3.77 -22.06
C THR A 271 7.93 -4.25 -21.66
N GLY A 272 8.03 -5.41 -21.00
CA GLY A 272 9.26 -6.03 -20.51
C GLY A 272 9.42 -5.95 -18.99
N ARG A 273 10.49 -6.53 -18.45
CA ARG A 273 10.79 -6.64 -17.03
C ARG A 273 9.66 -7.37 -16.28
N ASN A 274 9.37 -8.55 -16.78
CA ASN A 274 8.37 -9.44 -16.21
C ASN A 274 8.88 -10.12 -14.96
N MET A 275 8.04 -10.24 -13.94
CA MET A 275 8.36 -10.88 -12.67
C MET A 275 7.37 -12.03 -12.42
N PRO A 276 7.71 -13.26 -12.85
CA PRO A 276 6.83 -14.41 -12.68
C PRO A 276 6.78 -14.88 -11.24
N SER A 277 5.60 -15.30 -10.78
CA SER A 277 5.39 -16.04 -9.55
C SER A 277 4.30 -17.09 -9.76
N PHE A 278 4.26 -18.12 -8.91
CA PHE A 278 3.34 -19.24 -9.07
C PHE A 278 2.71 -19.60 -7.73
N THR A 279 1.45 -19.98 -7.76
CA THR A 279 0.71 -20.60 -6.66
C THR A 279 -0.55 -21.26 -7.20
N ASP A 280 -1.06 -22.26 -6.52
CA ASP A 280 -2.39 -22.86 -6.76
C ASP A 280 -3.43 -21.99 -6.03
N ILE A 281 -3.95 -20.94 -6.71
CA ILE A 281 -4.79 -19.93 -6.07
C ILE A 281 -6.25 -20.39 -5.90
N ASP A 282 -6.71 -21.33 -6.74
CA ASP A 282 -8.07 -21.85 -6.69
C ASP A 282 -8.17 -23.26 -6.09
N LEU A 283 -7.04 -23.79 -5.60
CA LEU A 283 -6.90 -25.07 -4.91
C LEU A 283 -7.37 -26.27 -5.74
N ASP A 284 -7.15 -26.23 -7.06
CA ASP A 284 -7.47 -27.33 -7.97
C ASP A 284 -6.33 -28.36 -8.14
N GLY A 285 -5.15 -28.05 -7.62
CA GLY A 285 -3.96 -28.88 -7.58
C GLY A 285 -2.91 -28.53 -8.63
N ASP A 286 -3.16 -27.52 -9.46
CA ASP A 286 -2.26 -27.07 -10.53
C ASP A 286 -1.76 -25.64 -10.23
N GLN A 287 -0.46 -25.40 -10.46
CA GLN A 287 0.14 -24.08 -10.16
C GLN A 287 -0.23 -23.05 -11.22
N ASP A 288 -0.88 -21.98 -10.79
CA ASP A 288 -1.25 -20.84 -11.61
C ASP A 288 -0.07 -19.88 -11.82
N LEU A 289 -0.11 -19.11 -12.91
CA LEU A 289 0.93 -18.15 -13.25
C LEU A 289 0.47 -16.71 -12.99
N PHE A 290 1.25 -16.02 -12.21
CA PHE A 290 1.14 -14.57 -11.97
C PHE A 290 2.36 -13.85 -12.52
N VAL A 291 2.14 -12.70 -13.17
CA VAL A 291 3.26 -11.88 -13.67
C VAL A 291 3.01 -10.41 -13.39
N THR A 292 3.86 -9.82 -12.56
CA THR A 292 3.88 -8.37 -12.40
C THR A 292 4.88 -7.73 -13.35
N VAL A 293 4.60 -6.47 -13.74
CA VAL A 293 5.33 -5.77 -14.80
C VAL A 293 5.62 -4.34 -14.40
N LEU A 294 6.87 -3.92 -14.46
CA LEU A 294 7.20 -2.49 -14.37
C LEU A 294 7.24 -1.84 -15.76
N GLY A 295 7.85 -2.55 -16.70
CA GLY A 295 8.17 -2.03 -18.02
C GLY A 295 9.66 -2.13 -18.33
N GLY A 296 9.96 -2.21 -19.62
CA GLY A 296 11.31 -2.39 -20.15
C GLY A 296 11.52 -1.63 -21.44
N THR A 297 12.07 -2.30 -22.46
CA THR A 297 12.30 -1.67 -23.78
C THR A 297 11.02 -1.29 -24.51
N GLY A 298 9.89 -1.91 -24.17
CA GLY A 298 8.56 -1.57 -24.71
C GLY A 298 7.93 -0.32 -24.10
N GLY A 299 8.49 0.23 -23.04
CA GLY A 299 7.97 1.40 -22.32
C GLY A 299 7.75 1.12 -20.84
N ILE A 300 7.02 2.01 -20.19
CA ILE A 300 6.60 1.87 -18.78
C ILE A 300 5.13 1.42 -18.75
N GLN A 301 4.80 0.48 -17.88
CA GLN A 301 3.46 -0.05 -17.70
C GLN A 301 3.10 0.04 -16.21
N LEU A 302 2.30 1.03 -15.84
CA LEU A 302 1.90 1.33 -14.47
C LEU A 302 0.44 0.97 -14.18
N MET A 303 -0.31 0.52 -15.18
CA MET A 303 -1.68 0.00 -15.05
C MET A 303 -1.77 -1.32 -15.79
N ASN A 304 -2.73 -2.15 -15.39
CA ASN A 304 -2.90 -3.48 -15.99
C ASN A 304 -1.55 -4.21 -16.02
N ASN A 305 -0.88 -4.22 -14.90
CA ASN A 305 0.50 -4.68 -14.73
C ASN A 305 0.62 -5.88 -13.80
N PHE A 306 -0.50 -6.50 -13.43
CA PHE A 306 -0.56 -7.73 -12.65
C PHE A 306 -1.40 -8.79 -13.37
N TYR A 307 -0.74 -9.58 -14.21
CA TYR A 307 -1.33 -10.61 -15.05
C TYR A 307 -1.61 -11.88 -14.25
N PHE A 308 -2.75 -12.50 -14.55
CA PHE A 308 -3.14 -13.80 -14.04
C PHE A 308 -3.51 -14.75 -15.17
N TYR A 309 -2.91 -15.94 -15.14
CA TYR A 309 -3.19 -17.06 -16.01
C TYR A 309 -3.53 -18.28 -15.15
N GLU A 310 -4.76 -18.76 -15.26
CA GLU A 310 -5.22 -20.00 -14.63
C GLU A 310 -4.60 -21.19 -15.35
N ASN A 311 -4.06 -22.15 -14.59
CA ASN A 311 -3.60 -23.43 -15.10
C ASN A 311 -4.78 -24.40 -15.15
N LEU A 312 -5.04 -25.00 -16.30
CA LEU A 312 -6.19 -25.90 -16.49
C LEU A 312 -5.82 -27.38 -16.31
N GLY A 313 -4.61 -27.71 -15.88
CA GLY A 313 -4.19 -29.08 -15.60
C GLY A 313 -4.09 -30.01 -16.79
N ILE A 314 -3.87 -29.52 -17.99
CA ILE A 314 -3.82 -30.32 -19.21
C ILE A 314 -2.38 -30.82 -19.45
N GLN A 315 -2.14 -32.09 -19.23
CA GLN A 315 -0.82 -32.77 -19.23
C GLN A 315 0.00 -32.75 -20.54
N GLU A 316 -0.46 -32.24 -21.67
CA GLU A 316 0.28 -32.33 -22.96
C GLU A 316 0.41 -31.00 -23.70
N GLU A 317 -0.17 -29.91 -23.20
CA GLU A 317 -0.02 -28.55 -23.74
C GLU A 317 -0.03 -27.61 -22.52
N SER A 318 0.74 -26.53 -22.52
CA SER A 318 0.72 -25.56 -21.43
C SER A 318 -0.71 -25.03 -21.25
N GLY A 319 -1.42 -25.56 -20.27
CA GLY A 319 -2.84 -25.35 -20.06
C GLY A 319 -3.19 -23.98 -19.47
N TYR A 320 -2.31 -23.00 -19.59
CA TYR A 320 -2.49 -21.65 -19.01
C TYR A 320 -3.48 -20.82 -19.83
N LEU A 321 -4.57 -20.43 -19.18
CA LEU A 321 -5.61 -19.57 -19.73
C LEU A 321 -5.49 -18.15 -19.16
N PHE A 322 -5.27 -17.16 -20.05
CA PHE A 322 -5.29 -15.75 -19.63
C PHE A 322 -6.64 -15.36 -19.04
N LYS A 323 -6.65 -14.81 -17.84
CA LYS A 323 -7.85 -14.35 -17.13
C LYS A 323 -7.93 -12.82 -17.08
N THR A 324 -6.86 -12.15 -16.66
CA THR A 324 -6.83 -10.69 -16.50
C THR A 324 -5.40 -10.17 -16.49
N ASP A 325 -5.21 -8.89 -16.77
CA ASP A 325 -3.98 -8.12 -16.57
C ASP A 325 -4.06 -7.15 -15.36
N ASN A 326 -5.19 -7.19 -14.63
CA ASN A 326 -5.42 -6.47 -13.38
C ASN A 326 -5.97 -7.44 -12.32
N PHE A 327 -5.10 -8.31 -11.79
CA PHE A 327 -5.53 -9.40 -10.91
C PHE A 327 -6.17 -8.92 -9.61
N LEU A 328 -5.59 -7.92 -8.95
CA LEU A 328 -6.18 -7.39 -7.71
C LEU A 328 -7.47 -6.60 -7.96
N ASN A 329 -7.71 -6.14 -9.19
CA ASN A 329 -8.88 -5.35 -9.55
C ASN A 329 -9.11 -4.16 -8.60
N THR A 330 -8.08 -3.31 -8.49
CA THR A 330 -8.08 -2.12 -7.63
C THR A 330 -8.38 -0.84 -8.42
N ILE A 331 -8.76 0.23 -7.72
CA ILE A 331 -8.65 1.59 -8.28
C ILE A 331 -7.17 1.92 -8.38
N ASP A 332 -6.66 2.02 -9.60
CA ASP A 332 -5.28 2.37 -9.91
C ASP A 332 -5.24 3.35 -11.09
N TYR A 333 -4.71 4.55 -10.85
CA TYR A 333 -4.63 5.63 -11.82
C TYR A 333 -3.18 6.06 -12.08
N LEU A 334 -2.34 5.09 -12.41
CA LEU A 334 -0.95 5.26 -12.82
C LEU A 334 -0.01 5.73 -11.72
N SER A 335 -0.28 6.87 -11.08
CA SER A 335 0.64 7.47 -10.13
C SER A 335 0.02 8.67 -9.42
N ASP A 336 0.40 8.86 -8.16
CA ASP A 336 0.10 10.02 -7.32
C ASP A 336 -1.41 10.38 -7.26
N ALA A 337 -2.24 9.41 -6.84
CA ALA A 337 -3.66 9.62 -6.62
C ALA A 337 -3.93 10.71 -5.56
N SER A 338 -4.91 11.57 -5.81
CA SER A 338 -5.33 12.65 -4.90
C SER A 338 -6.84 12.60 -4.70
N PRO A 339 -7.33 11.85 -3.70
CA PRO A 339 -8.75 11.74 -3.42
C PRO A 339 -9.31 13.01 -2.77
N THR A 340 -10.59 13.28 -3.01
CA THR A 340 -11.37 14.31 -2.33
C THR A 340 -12.79 13.84 -2.19
N LEU A 341 -13.32 13.83 -0.98
CA LEU A 341 -14.69 13.50 -0.64
C LEU A 341 -15.51 14.79 -0.46
N ILE A 342 -16.67 14.86 -1.08
CA ILE A 342 -17.58 16.01 -1.00
C ILE A 342 -19.01 15.60 -1.42
N ASP A 343 -20.04 16.14 -0.78
CA ASP A 343 -21.43 16.05 -1.23
C ASP A 343 -21.66 17.13 -2.32
N ILE A 344 -21.39 16.76 -3.60
CA ILE A 344 -21.39 17.74 -4.70
C ILE A 344 -22.78 18.01 -5.25
N ASP A 345 -23.76 17.14 -5.03
CA ASP A 345 -25.11 17.27 -5.55
C ASP A 345 -26.18 17.52 -4.47
N GLY A 346 -25.74 17.64 -3.20
CA GLY A 346 -26.55 18.07 -2.07
C GLY A 346 -27.54 17.02 -1.57
N ASP A 347 -27.30 15.73 -1.84
CA ASP A 347 -28.16 14.63 -1.42
C ASP A 347 -27.81 14.06 -0.03
N GLN A 348 -26.75 14.55 0.60
CA GLN A 348 -26.23 14.26 1.94
C GLN A 348 -25.43 12.96 2.03
N ASP A 349 -24.96 12.45 0.94
CA ASP A 349 -23.90 11.46 0.94
C ASP A 349 -22.62 12.01 0.24
N LEU A 350 -21.48 11.40 0.53
CA LEU A 350 -20.21 11.91 0.02
C LEU A 350 -19.88 11.25 -1.31
N ASP A 351 -19.56 12.05 -2.30
CA ASP A 351 -19.01 11.66 -3.59
C ASP A 351 -17.48 11.65 -3.56
N LEU A 352 -16.85 10.91 -4.48
CA LEU A 352 -15.41 10.77 -4.55
C LEU A 352 -14.83 11.35 -5.85
N PHE A 353 -13.91 12.29 -5.71
CA PHE A 353 -13.07 12.76 -6.81
C PHE A 353 -11.64 12.25 -6.63
N ILE A 354 -10.99 11.82 -7.72
CA ILE A 354 -9.59 11.40 -7.68
C ILE A 354 -8.81 12.14 -8.76
N GLY A 355 -7.94 13.04 -8.34
CA GLY A 355 -6.94 13.65 -9.20
C GLY A 355 -5.79 12.70 -9.45
N GLN A 356 -5.24 12.69 -10.68
CA GLN A 356 -4.13 11.84 -11.08
C GLN A 356 -2.98 12.65 -11.68
N LYS A 357 -1.79 12.07 -11.66
CA LYS A 357 -0.57 12.72 -12.16
C LYS A 357 -0.62 12.99 -13.65
N PHE A 358 -0.84 11.96 -14.44
CA PHE A 358 -0.89 12.05 -15.91
C PHE A 358 -1.60 10.82 -16.50
N THR A 359 -1.97 10.93 -17.79
CA THR A 359 -2.45 9.81 -18.60
C THR A 359 -1.45 9.52 -19.72
N THR A 360 -1.43 8.29 -20.19
CA THR A 360 -0.53 7.87 -21.29
C THR A 360 -1.19 7.98 -22.67
N ASP A 361 -2.47 8.27 -22.74
CA ASP A 361 -3.27 8.35 -23.97
C ASP A 361 -3.28 9.72 -24.63
N SER A 362 -2.66 10.73 -24.02
CA SER A 362 -2.55 12.10 -24.51
C SER A 362 -1.09 12.53 -24.75
N SER A 363 -0.88 13.48 -25.68
CA SER A 363 0.44 14.09 -25.88
C SER A 363 0.26 15.61 -26.15
N PRO A 364 0.77 16.51 -25.28
CA PRO A 364 1.53 16.21 -24.06
C PRO A 364 0.72 15.45 -23.01
N PHE A 365 1.40 14.79 -22.06
CA PHE A 365 0.73 14.13 -20.95
C PHE A 365 0.01 15.15 -20.07
N ASN A 366 -1.26 14.88 -19.76
CA ASN A 366 -2.08 15.67 -18.87
C ASN A 366 -2.66 14.79 -17.77
N GLY A 367 -2.85 15.33 -16.58
CA GLY A 367 -3.64 14.71 -15.52
C GLY A 367 -5.13 14.75 -15.85
N ARG A 368 -5.88 13.92 -15.18
CA ARG A 368 -7.35 13.92 -15.19
C ARG A 368 -7.87 13.93 -13.76
N ILE A 369 -9.10 14.36 -13.61
CA ILE A 369 -9.88 14.16 -12.39
C ILE A 369 -10.97 13.16 -12.71
N LYS A 370 -11.00 12.06 -11.97
CA LYS A 370 -12.06 11.06 -12.04
C LYS A 370 -13.14 11.43 -11.05
N PHE A 371 -14.38 11.44 -11.48
CA PHE A 371 -15.52 11.67 -10.62
C PHE A 371 -16.35 10.41 -10.46
N PHE A 372 -16.50 9.96 -9.24
CA PHE A 372 -17.35 8.87 -8.82
C PHE A 372 -18.52 9.44 -8.04
N LEU A 373 -19.72 9.31 -8.60
CA LEU A 373 -20.95 9.63 -7.91
C LEU A 373 -21.28 8.51 -6.91
N ASN A 374 -21.61 8.84 -5.70
CA ASN A 374 -22.20 7.89 -4.77
C ASN A 374 -23.67 7.65 -5.17
N ILE A 375 -23.95 6.47 -5.68
CA ILE A 375 -25.31 6.05 -6.09
C ILE A 375 -25.98 5.17 -5.05
N GLY A 376 -25.34 4.99 -3.91
CA GLY A 376 -25.82 4.25 -2.76
C GLY A 376 -26.67 5.12 -1.83
N ASP A 377 -26.34 5.06 -0.59
CA ASP A 377 -26.85 5.95 0.46
C ASP A 377 -25.79 6.12 1.56
N SER A 378 -26.02 7.04 2.49
CA SER A 378 -25.09 7.32 3.59
C SER A 378 -24.84 6.17 4.58
N GLN A 379 -25.39 4.97 4.39
CA GLN A 379 -25.11 3.76 5.17
C GLN A 379 -24.45 2.66 4.33
N ASN A 380 -24.61 2.74 3.01
CA ASN A 380 -24.09 1.78 2.05
C ASN A 380 -23.57 2.53 0.83
N PRO A 381 -22.43 3.21 0.92
CA PRO A 381 -21.88 3.99 -0.17
C PRO A 381 -21.50 3.10 -1.35
N ILE A 382 -21.87 3.54 -2.55
CA ILE A 382 -21.54 2.87 -3.82
C ILE A 382 -20.98 3.92 -4.78
N PHE A 383 -19.67 3.95 -4.94
CA PHE A 383 -19.00 4.87 -5.84
C PHE A 383 -19.04 4.36 -7.28
N SER A 384 -19.84 5.01 -8.12
CA SER A 384 -19.94 4.68 -9.54
C SER A 384 -19.18 5.72 -10.38
N LEU A 385 -18.24 5.28 -11.21
CA LEU A 385 -17.53 6.21 -12.11
C LEU A 385 -18.54 6.91 -13.02
N TYR A 386 -18.73 8.22 -12.78
CA TYR A 386 -19.69 9.05 -13.48
C TYR A 386 -19.03 9.83 -14.63
N ASP A 387 -17.83 10.39 -14.39
CA ASP A 387 -17.05 11.13 -15.38
C ASP A 387 -15.57 10.80 -15.22
N ASP A 388 -14.96 10.26 -16.27
CA ASP A 388 -13.55 9.88 -16.26
C ASP A 388 -12.59 11.01 -16.69
N GLU A 389 -13.14 12.18 -17.05
CA GLU A 389 -12.40 13.36 -17.48
C GLU A 389 -13.09 14.65 -17.01
N PHE A 390 -13.40 14.72 -15.72
CA PHE A 390 -14.11 15.84 -15.12
C PHE A 390 -13.41 17.18 -15.42
N LEU A 391 -14.16 18.17 -15.89
CA LEU A 391 -13.71 19.45 -16.44
C LEU A 391 -12.86 19.36 -17.72
N GLY A 392 -12.68 18.19 -18.30
CA GLY A 392 -11.97 17.98 -19.56
C GLY A 392 -10.45 18.01 -19.43
N ALA A 393 -9.77 17.97 -20.57
CA ALA A 393 -8.32 17.99 -20.68
C ALA A 393 -7.73 19.40 -20.45
N ASP A 394 -6.40 19.48 -20.33
CA ASP A 394 -5.60 20.71 -20.17
C ASP A 394 -5.60 21.34 -18.77
N LEU A 395 -5.90 20.55 -17.74
CA LEU A 395 -5.80 21.00 -16.36
C LEU A 395 -4.34 21.06 -15.85
N GLY A 396 -3.42 20.39 -16.49
CA GLY A 396 -2.03 20.22 -16.08
C GLY A 396 -1.71 18.79 -15.69
N THR A 397 -0.69 18.58 -14.86
CA THR A 397 -0.32 17.27 -14.30
C THR A 397 -0.27 17.33 -12.78
N ASP A 398 -0.29 16.17 -12.12
CA ASP A 398 -0.33 16.03 -10.65
C ASP A 398 -1.49 16.84 -10.04
N LEU A 399 -2.69 16.52 -10.48
CA LEU A 399 -3.88 17.26 -10.08
C LEU A 399 -4.30 16.93 -8.66
N SER A 400 -4.49 17.97 -7.85
CA SER A 400 -5.00 17.84 -6.48
C SER A 400 -6.26 18.71 -6.33
N PRO A 401 -7.45 18.12 -6.53
CA PRO A 401 -8.71 18.84 -6.36
C PRO A 401 -9.02 19.10 -4.89
N HIS A 402 -9.64 20.23 -4.59
CA HIS A 402 -10.18 20.56 -3.28
C HIS A 402 -11.38 21.49 -3.43
N PHE A 403 -12.45 21.22 -2.71
CA PHE A 403 -13.71 21.96 -2.82
C PHE A 403 -13.97 22.82 -1.58
N GLY A 404 -14.65 23.96 -1.74
CA GLY A 404 -15.14 24.82 -0.67
C GLY A 404 -15.95 25.99 -1.20
N ASP A 405 -16.84 26.56 -0.39
CA ASP A 405 -17.63 27.74 -0.71
C ASP A 405 -16.78 29.01 -0.57
N ILE A 406 -16.05 29.36 -1.66
CA ILE A 406 -15.05 30.44 -1.64
C ILE A 406 -15.70 31.83 -1.64
N ASP A 407 -16.81 31.99 -2.30
CA ASP A 407 -17.49 33.31 -2.41
C ASP A 407 -18.70 33.47 -1.49
N MET A 408 -19.00 32.45 -0.68
CA MET A 408 -20.08 32.42 0.32
C MET A 408 -21.48 32.52 -0.29
N ASP A 409 -21.69 31.95 -1.48
CA ASP A 409 -22.99 31.92 -2.13
C ASP A 409 -23.81 30.65 -1.82
N GLY A 410 -23.18 29.66 -1.15
CA GLY A 410 -23.81 28.46 -0.58
C GLY A 410 -23.69 27.23 -1.46
N ASP A 411 -22.81 27.24 -2.46
CA ASP A 411 -22.38 26.07 -3.21
C ASP A 411 -20.84 25.92 -3.19
N PHE A 412 -20.34 24.77 -3.62
CA PHE A 412 -18.91 24.51 -3.55
C PHE A 412 -18.21 24.89 -4.84
N ASP A 413 -17.17 25.73 -4.73
CA ASP A 413 -16.19 26.02 -5.76
C ASP A 413 -15.05 24.99 -5.74
N LEU A 414 -14.19 25.00 -6.76
CA LEU A 414 -13.11 24.03 -6.90
C LEU A 414 -11.75 24.70 -7.07
N LEU A 415 -10.81 24.30 -6.24
CA LEU A 415 -9.38 24.53 -6.42
C LEU A 415 -8.72 23.29 -7.03
N ILE A 416 -7.79 23.48 -7.96
CA ILE A 416 -6.97 22.40 -8.48
C ILE A 416 -5.50 22.79 -8.38
N GLY A 417 -4.78 22.13 -7.48
CA GLY A 417 -3.32 22.19 -7.44
C GLY A 417 -2.68 21.41 -8.57
N THR A 418 -1.48 21.81 -9.01
CA THR A 418 -0.82 21.24 -10.17
C THR A 418 0.68 20.99 -9.91
N TYR A 419 1.30 20.18 -10.77
CA TYR A 419 2.76 19.96 -10.78
C TYR A 419 3.57 21.25 -10.87
N SER A 420 3.11 22.23 -11.69
CA SER A 420 3.82 23.52 -11.85
C SER A 420 3.83 24.37 -10.59
N GLY A 421 3.06 23.97 -9.57
CA GLY A 421 2.91 24.72 -8.34
C GLY A 421 1.74 25.71 -8.35
N ASP A 422 1.13 25.93 -9.49
CA ASP A 422 0.00 26.84 -9.64
C ASP A 422 -1.29 26.24 -9.09
N ILE A 423 -2.22 27.10 -8.67
CA ILE A 423 -3.56 26.72 -8.23
C ILE A 423 -4.57 27.29 -9.22
N LYS A 424 -5.33 26.43 -9.87
CA LYS A 424 -6.45 26.84 -10.74
C LYS A 424 -7.73 26.93 -9.92
N ILE A 425 -8.48 28.00 -10.14
CA ILE A 425 -9.75 28.27 -9.46
C ILE A 425 -10.88 28.15 -10.48
N PHE A 426 -11.88 27.35 -10.13
CA PHE A 426 -13.12 27.20 -10.87
C PHE A 426 -14.29 27.62 -9.98
N GLU A 427 -15.06 28.59 -10.43
CA GLU A 427 -16.29 29.06 -9.79
C GLU A 427 -17.45 28.15 -10.18
N ASN A 428 -18.24 27.71 -9.22
CA ASN A 428 -19.52 27.08 -9.48
C ASN A 428 -20.59 28.14 -9.68
N ILE A 429 -21.07 28.29 -10.89
CA ILE A 429 -22.15 29.23 -11.22
C ILE A 429 -23.53 28.57 -11.22
N GLY A 430 -23.60 27.33 -10.78
CA GLY A 430 -24.82 26.55 -10.66
C GLY A 430 -25.54 26.77 -9.32
N ASN A 431 -25.60 25.73 -8.54
CA ASN A 431 -26.08 25.75 -7.14
C ASN A 431 -25.70 24.42 -6.47
N LYS A 432 -25.87 24.30 -5.16
CA LYS A 432 -25.51 23.12 -4.37
C LYS A 432 -26.14 21.76 -4.77
N TYR A 433 -27.10 21.75 -5.72
CA TYR A 433 -27.76 20.55 -6.23
C TYR A 433 -27.43 20.26 -7.69
N GLU A 434 -27.06 21.29 -8.44
CA GLU A 434 -26.72 21.22 -9.87
C GLU A 434 -25.49 22.10 -10.10
N TYR A 435 -24.29 21.52 -10.05
CA TYR A 435 -23.03 22.22 -10.26
C TYR A 435 -22.82 22.60 -11.74
N GLU A 436 -22.23 23.78 -11.98
CA GLU A 436 -21.73 24.21 -13.29
C GLU A 436 -20.43 25.01 -13.10
N PHE A 437 -19.30 24.33 -13.24
CA PHE A 437 -17.98 24.94 -13.03
C PHE A 437 -17.49 25.72 -14.25
N ILE A 438 -17.06 26.96 -14.02
CA ILE A 438 -16.35 27.76 -15.02
C ILE A 438 -14.94 28.11 -14.50
N TYR A 439 -13.96 28.12 -15.40
CA TYR A 439 -12.63 28.61 -15.03
C TYR A 439 -12.69 30.09 -14.64
N HIS A 440 -12.27 30.42 -13.41
CA HIS A 440 -12.23 31.77 -12.89
C HIS A 440 -10.83 32.39 -13.04
N SER A 441 -9.80 31.81 -12.42
CA SER A 441 -8.44 32.37 -12.40
C SER A 441 -7.39 31.31 -12.05
N THR A 442 -6.11 31.72 -12.09
CA THR A 442 -4.99 30.93 -11.59
C THR A 442 -4.17 31.77 -10.62
N ILE A 443 -3.87 31.21 -9.44
CA ILE A 443 -2.86 31.74 -8.54
C ILE A 443 -1.52 31.22 -9.03
N GLU A 444 -0.70 32.13 -9.60
CA GLU A 444 0.69 31.81 -9.95
C GLU A 444 1.53 31.87 -8.68
N THR A 445 2.09 30.74 -8.28
CA THR A 445 3.00 30.67 -7.14
C THR A 445 4.45 30.94 -7.59
N ASP A 446 5.41 30.87 -6.69
CA ASP A 446 6.83 31.04 -7.03
C ASP A 446 7.30 29.96 -8.00
N SER A 447 8.09 30.34 -9.02
CA SER A 447 8.54 29.48 -10.11
C SER A 447 9.34 28.21 -9.71
N ASN A 448 9.69 28.07 -8.42
CA ASN A 448 10.38 26.91 -7.86
C ASN A 448 9.47 26.08 -6.93
N LEU A 449 8.22 26.47 -6.76
CA LEU A 449 7.27 25.73 -5.96
C LEU A 449 6.56 24.73 -6.88
N TRP A 450 6.83 23.45 -6.70
CA TRP A 450 6.21 22.38 -7.45
C TRP A 450 5.28 21.57 -6.57
N PHE A 451 4.34 20.83 -7.19
CA PHE A 451 3.38 19.98 -6.50
C PHE A 451 2.51 20.72 -5.50
N SER A 452 1.68 21.64 -5.99
CA SER A 452 0.74 22.31 -5.13
C SER A 452 -0.40 21.38 -4.71
N VAL A 453 -0.66 21.32 -3.41
CA VAL A 453 -1.79 20.60 -2.82
C VAL A 453 -2.54 21.60 -1.94
N PRO A 454 -3.63 22.21 -2.45
CA PRO A 454 -4.39 23.20 -1.69
C PRO A 454 -5.35 22.51 -0.73
N ALA A 455 -5.55 23.11 0.44
CA ALA A 455 -6.65 22.87 1.36
C ALA A 455 -7.28 24.21 1.76
N LEU A 456 -8.59 24.27 1.88
CA LEU A 456 -9.34 25.46 2.29
C LEU A 456 -9.69 25.34 3.78
N TYR A 457 -9.37 26.39 4.55
CA TYR A 457 -9.67 26.46 5.97
C TYR A 457 -9.66 27.92 6.45
N ASP A 458 -10.60 28.33 7.30
CA ASP A 458 -10.62 29.66 7.95
C ASP A 458 -9.60 29.67 9.11
N ILE A 459 -8.32 29.95 8.78
CA ILE A 459 -7.21 29.84 9.74
C ILE A 459 -7.18 30.97 10.78
N ASP A 460 -7.82 32.11 10.50
CA ASP A 460 -7.82 33.28 11.39
C ASP A 460 -9.20 33.67 11.95
N SER A 461 -10.21 32.85 11.70
CA SER A 461 -11.60 32.99 12.19
C SER A 461 -12.29 34.26 11.76
N ASP A 462 -12.03 34.73 10.54
CA ASP A 462 -12.70 35.90 9.97
C ASP A 462 -13.89 35.52 9.08
N SER A 463 -14.15 34.21 8.93
CA SER A 463 -15.27 33.57 8.23
C SER A 463 -15.09 33.49 6.71
N ASP A 464 -13.94 33.83 6.16
CA ASP A 464 -13.62 33.48 4.79
C ASP A 464 -12.62 32.32 4.75
N LEU A 465 -12.50 31.61 3.60
CA LEU A 465 -11.68 30.43 3.47
C LEU A 465 -10.30 30.77 2.94
N ASP A 466 -9.28 30.61 3.77
CA ASP A 466 -7.90 30.74 3.36
C ASP A 466 -7.40 29.49 2.64
N ILE A 467 -6.31 29.59 1.87
CA ILE A 467 -5.63 28.46 1.26
C ILE A 467 -4.39 28.09 2.09
N VAL A 468 -4.40 26.90 2.66
CA VAL A 468 -3.21 26.24 3.19
C VAL A 468 -2.63 25.35 2.09
N LEU A 469 -1.43 25.71 1.61
CA LEU A 469 -0.83 25.09 0.43
C LEU A 469 0.34 24.19 0.80
N GLY A 470 0.18 22.90 0.54
CA GLY A 470 1.29 21.92 0.54
C GLY A 470 2.14 22.00 -0.72
N ASN A 471 3.38 21.50 -0.66
CA ASN A 471 4.33 21.59 -1.75
C ASN A 471 5.46 20.55 -1.67
N ILE A 472 6.33 20.52 -2.70
CA ILE A 472 7.46 19.58 -2.77
C ILE A 472 8.45 19.68 -1.59
N TYR A 473 8.58 20.83 -0.95
CA TYR A 473 9.57 21.04 0.12
C TYR A 473 9.09 20.56 1.50
N GLY A 474 7.84 20.10 1.58
CA GLY A 474 7.27 19.52 2.79
C GLY A 474 6.81 20.52 3.84
N ASN A 475 6.93 21.83 3.60
CA ASN A 475 6.35 22.88 4.43
C ASN A 475 4.95 23.28 3.94
N LEU A 476 4.23 24.06 4.75
CA LEU A 476 2.94 24.61 4.40
C LEU A 476 3.05 26.13 4.19
N ARG A 477 2.34 26.66 3.18
CA ARG A 477 2.19 28.09 2.94
C ARG A 477 0.77 28.52 3.21
N LEU A 478 0.60 29.77 3.65
CA LEU A 478 -0.70 30.38 3.87
C LEU A 478 -0.95 31.49 2.85
N TYR A 479 -2.07 31.40 2.15
CA TYR A 479 -2.61 32.48 1.32
C TYR A 479 -3.94 32.91 1.92
N LYS A 480 -3.99 34.14 2.44
CA LYS A 480 -5.24 34.69 3.00
C LYS A 480 -6.17 35.21 1.92
N GLN A 481 -7.44 34.99 2.12
CA GLN A 481 -8.49 35.55 1.27
C GLN A 481 -8.66 37.03 1.58
N GLU A 482 -8.68 37.88 0.55
CA GLU A 482 -8.89 39.33 0.64
C GLU A 482 -10.19 39.76 -0.08
N GLY A 483 -11.05 38.80 -0.38
CA GLY A 483 -12.33 38.92 -1.08
C GLY A 483 -12.55 37.76 -2.05
N SER A 484 -13.77 37.58 -2.54
CA SER A 484 -14.13 36.43 -3.37
C SER A 484 -13.08 36.13 -4.43
N PHE A 485 -12.50 34.89 -4.40
CA PHE A 485 -11.46 34.39 -5.30
C PHE A 485 -10.13 35.18 -5.34
N SER A 486 -9.87 36.05 -4.36
CA SER A 486 -8.65 36.86 -4.29
C SER A 486 -7.81 36.47 -3.09
N PHE A 487 -6.64 35.87 -3.31
CA PHE A 487 -5.76 35.34 -2.27
C PHE A 487 -4.39 36.02 -2.31
N ILE A 488 -3.84 36.32 -1.13
CA ILE A 488 -2.52 36.94 -0.98
C ILE A 488 -1.65 36.09 -0.05
N LEU A 489 -0.40 35.82 -0.46
CA LEU A 489 0.56 35.10 0.35
C LEU A 489 0.82 35.86 1.67
N ASP A 490 0.49 35.23 2.79
CA ASP A 490 0.69 35.74 4.15
C ASP A 490 1.92 35.10 4.82
N SER A 491 2.10 33.78 4.67
CA SER A 491 3.21 33.05 5.27
C SER A 491 3.80 32.00 4.33
N ASP A 492 5.14 31.90 4.30
CA ASP A 492 5.87 30.85 3.59
C ASP A 492 6.06 29.57 4.42
N GLU A 493 5.89 29.65 5.73
CA GLU A 493 6.09 28.56 6.70
C GLU A 493 5.00 28.65 7.77
N LEU A 494 3.86 28.02 7.51
CA LEU A 494 2.73 27.97 8.44
C LEU A 494 3.03 26.98 9.58
N LEU A 495 2.88 27.43 10.85
CA LEU A 495 3.03 26.60 12.06
C LEU A 495 4.39 25.91 12.22
N ASP A 496 5.43 26.31 11.47
CA ASP A 496 6.74 25.63 11.42
C ASP A 496 6.64 24.13 11.05
N ILE A 497 5.57 23.72 10.38
CA ILE A 497 5.32 22.33 9.97
C ILE A 497 6.22 21.96 8.79
N ASN A 498 6.92 20.82 8.90
CA ASN A 498 7.66 20.23 7.80
C ASN A 498 7.65 18.70 7.88
N VAL A 499 7.06 18.04 6.87
CA VAL A 499 6.96 16.58 6.76
C VAL A 499 8.11 15.96 5.92
N GLY A 500 9.09 16.75 5.53
CA GLY A 500 10.23 16.34 4.72
C GLY A 500 10.06 16.73 3.26
N TYR A 501 9.20 16.06 2.51
CA TYR A 501 8.87 16.35 1.11
C TYR A 501 7.39 16.08 0.85
N TYR A 502 6.83 16.72 -0.19
CA TYR A 502 5.49 16.48 -0.71
C TYR A 502 4.39 16.65 0.33
N SER A 503 4.37 17.79 1.05
CA SER A 503 3.31 18.07 2.02
C SER A 503 1.93 18.13 1.37
N SER A 504 0.95 17.53 2.03
CA SER A 504 -0.45 17.48 1.62
C SER A 504 -1.34 17.73 2.84
N PRO A 505 -1.77 18.99 3.09
CA PRO A 505 -2.65 19.31 4.20
C PRO A 505 -4.07 18.85 3.94
N TYR A 506 -4.75 18.39 4.98
CA TYR A 506 -6.17 18.08 5.00
C TYR A 506 -6.76 18.46 6.36
N PHE A 507 -7.89 19.19 6.35
CA PHE A 507 -8.59 19.64 7.56
C PHE A 507 -9.89 18.89 7.74
N SER A 508 -10.16 18.42 8.95
CA SER A 508 -11.43 17.80 9.35
C SER A 508 -11.48 17.60 10.86
N ASP A 509 -12.67 17.60 11.44
CA ASP A 509 -12.90 17.33 12.86
C ASP A 509 -12.71 15.82 13.15
N LEU A 510 -11.46 15.44 13.50
CA LEU A 510 -11.08 14.04 13.71
C LEU A 510 -11.56 13.48 15.05
N ASP A 511 -11.55 14.33 16.09
CA ASP A 511 -11.89 13.92 17.45
C ASP A 511 -13.31 14.32 17.86
N LEU A 512 -14.10 14.83 16.89
CA LEU A 512 -15.51 15.21 17.01
C LEU A 512 -15.77 16.25 18.11
N ASP A 513 -14.82 17.15 18.36
CA ASP A 513 -14.95 18.22 19.34
C ASP A 513 -15.54 19.53 18.75
N GLY A 514 -15.66 19.61 17.45
CA GLY A 514 -16.27 20.68 16.68
C GLY A 514 -15.27 21.68 16.09
N ASP A 515 -13.98 21.46 16.24
CA ASP A 515 -12.90 22.22 15.62
C ASP A 515 -12.18 21.32 14.59
N ASP A 516 -11.98 21.77 13.35
CA ASP A 516 -11.27 20.96 12.35
C ASP A 516 -9.79 20.81 12.70
N ASP A 517 -9.30 19.59 12.76
CA ASP A 517 -7.93 19.17 12.95
C ASP A 517 -7.15 19.19 11.63
N LEU A 518 -5.84 19.04 11.70
CA LEU A 518 -4.97 19.03 10.52
C LEU A 518 -4.17 17.74 10.42
N ILE A 519 -4.38 17.00 9.34
CA ILE A 519 -3.47 15.93 8.88
C ILE A 519 -2.56 16.49 7.79
N VAL A 520 -1.27 16.23 7.87
CA VAL A 520 -0.32 16.59 6.80
C VAL A 520 0.36 15.33 6.30
N GLY A 521 -0.05 14.87 5.12
CA GLY A 521 0.65 13.82 4.40
C GLY A 521 2.00 14.28 3.88
N GLY A 522 2.89 13.33 3.60
CA GLY A 522 4.22 13.59 3.07
C GLY A 522 4.79 12.42 2.30
N GLN A 523 6.09 12.49 1.95
CA GLN A 523 6.72 11.47 1.14
C GLN A 523 6.76 10.10 1.83
N ASP A 524 7.20 10.04 3.09
CA ASP A 524 7.42 8.77 3.80
C ASP A 524 6.75 8.76 5.18
N ARG A 525 5.99 9.79 5.51
CA ARG A 525 5.32 9.95 6.80
C ARG A 525 4.19 10.97 6.72
N HIS A 526 3.28 10.88 7.64
CA HIS A 526 2.27 11.90 7.93
C HIS A 526 2.46 12.47 9.34
N ARG A 527 1.78 13.57 9.64
CA ARG A 527 1.67 14.17 10.96
C ARG A 527 0.25 14.61 11.21
N VAL A 528 -0.19 14.49 12.45
CA VAL A 528 -1.52 14.92 12.90
C VAL A 528 -1.39 16.02 13.93
N TYR A 529 -2.22 17.04 13.82
CA TYR A 529 -2.29 18.16 14.73
C TYR A 529 -3.73 18.35 15.16
N LEU A 530 -4.02 18.14 16.45
CA LEU A 530 -5.32 18.49 17.01
C LEU A 530 -5.42 20.00 17.21
N ASN A 531 -6.61 20.52 16.96
CA ASN A 531 -6.94 21.93 17.04
C ASN A 531 -7.77 22.20 18.31
N ASP A 532 -7.41 23.21 19.09
CA ASP A 532 -8.22 23.75 20.19
C ASP A 532 -8.34 25.26 19.96
N ASN A 533 -9.44 25.71 19.34
CA ASN A 533 -9.71 27.11 19.02
C ASN A 533 -8.58 27.80 18.21
N ASN A 534 -8.19 27.20 17.08
CA ASN A 534 -7.09 27.62 16.19
C ASN A 534 -5.69 27.52 16.83
N LEU A 535 -5.53 26.67 17.83
CA LEU A 535 -4.26 26.33 18.40
C LEU A 535 -3.90 24.86 18.06
N PHE A 536 -3.16 24.67 16.99
CA PHE A 536 -2.76 23.35 16.52
C PHE A 536 -1.61 22.78 17.36
N SER A 537 -1.77 21.55 17.83
CA SER A 537 -0.80 20.82 18.64
C SER A 537 -0.50 19.46 18.00
N GLU A 538 0.78 19.19 17.69
CA GLU A 538 1.18 17.90 17.13
C GLU A 538 0.90 16.78 18.15
N VAL A 539 0.31 15.68 17.68
CA VAL A 539 -0.01 14.51 18.50
C VAL A 539 0.61 13.27 17.87
N ASP A 540 1.21 12.43 18.72
CA ASP A 540 1.78 11.13 18.33
C ASP A 540 0.84 9.96 18.68
N ASP A 541 -0.29 10.25 19.32
CA ASP A 541 -1.21 9.23 19.86
C ASP A 541 -2.30 8.81 18.85
N ILE A 542 -2.39 9.46 17.69
CA ILE A 542 -3.26 9.05 16.59
C ILE A 542 -2.46 8.14 15.66
N GLU A 543 -2.84 6.87 15.62
CA GLU A 543 -2.16 5.88 14.79
C GLU A 543 -2.89 5.74 13.44
N ILE A 544 -2.20 6.08 12.36
CA ILE A 544 -2.56 5.77 10.98
C ILE A 544 -1.48 4.83 10.45
N PRO A 545 -1.80 3.67 9.87
CA PRO A 545 -0.80 2.73 9.36
C PRO A 545 0.09 3.36 8.29
N TYR A 546 1.24 2.77 8.00
CA TYR A 546 2.05 3.18 6.88
C TYR A 546 1.30 2.93 5.57
N LEU A 547 1.12 3.93 4.73
CA LEU A 547 0.30 3.83 3.51
C LEU A 547 1.14 3.82 2.22
N GLY A 548 2.41 4.13 2.29
CA GLY A 548 3.26 4.31 1.12
C GLY A 548 3.83 5.72 1.01
N LYS A 549 4.18 6.14 -0.21
CA LYS A 549 4.79 7.46 -0.47
C LYS A 549 3.77 8.48 -0.99
N ASN A 550 4.08 9.75 -0.76
CA ASN A 550 3.31 10.90 -1.24
C ASN A 550 1.83 10.84 -0.84
N VAL A 551 1.58 10.46 0.40
CA VAL A 551 0.21 10.22 0.91
C VAL A 551 -0.58 11.50 0.91
N LYS A 552 -1.81 11.44 0.39
CA LYS A 552 -2.81 12.50 0.42
C LYS A 552 -4.09 11.98 1.05
N PHE A 553 -4.69 12.74 1.93
CA PHE A 553 -5.85 12.33 2.70
C PHE A 553 -7.11 13.08 2.27
N SER A 554 -8.22 12.41 2.37
CA SER A 554 -9.56 12.96 2.42
C SER A 554 -10.43 12.07 3.29
N GLY A 555 -11.34 12.64 4.07
CA GLY A 555 -12.14 11.84 4.97
C GLY A 555 -13.51 12.45 5.24
N GLY A 556 -14.28 11.75 6.04
CA GLY A 556 -15.63 12.13 6.44
C GLY A 556 -16.38 10.92 6.97
N ASN A 557 -17.63 11.14 7.36
CA ASN A 557 -18.51 10.07 7.81
C ASN A 557 -19.22 9.43 6.61
N LEU A 558 -18.59 8.42 6.00
CA LEU A 558 -19.12 7.76 4.80
C LEU A 558 -20.32 6.84 5.07
N PHE A 559 -20.35 6.21 6.25
CA PHE A 559 -21.38 5.24 6.61
C PHE A 559 -22.46 5.79 7.56
N ASN A 560 -22.50 7.12 7.76
CA ASN A 560 -23.37 7.78 8.73
C ASN A 560 -23.34 7.10 10.12
N SER A 561 -22.16 6.63 10.48
CA SER A 561 -21.80 6.07 11.78
C SER A 561 -21.25 7.15 12.70
N ASN A 562 -20.83 6.81 13.90
CA ASN A 562 -20.06 7.72 14.75
C ASN A 562 -18.55 7.59 14.50
N GLN A 563 -18.15 7.02 13.37
CA GLN A 563 -16.75 6.79 13.00
C GLN A 563 -16.33 7.78 11.93
N PHE A 564 -15.09 8.16 11.95
CA PHE A 564 -14.46 8.91 10.89
C PHE A 564 -13.79 7.95 9.90
N ASP A 565 -14.07 8.14 8.61
CA ASP A 565 -13.51 7.33 7.53
C ASP A 565 -12.52 8.16 6.72
N ILE A 566 -11.43 7.52 6.28
CA ILE A 566 -10.38 8.14 5.48
C ILE A 566 -10.20 7.39 4.16
N ILE A 567 -10.18 8.11 3.05
CA ILE A 567 -9.61 7.63 1.79
C ILE A 567 -8.26 8.31 1.60
N SER A 568 -7.21 7.51 1.40
CA SER A 568 -5.88 8.03 1.14
C SER A 568 -5.40 7.64 -0.26
N GLY A 569 -4.84 8.59 -0.98
CA GLY A 569 -4.15 8.36 -2.24
C GLY A 569 -2.64 8.25 -2.03
N ILE A 570 -1.98 7.48 -2.89
CA ILE A 570 -0.55 7.17 -2.77
C ILE A 570 0.20 7.31 -4.09
N SER A 571 1.54 7.29 -4.03
CA SER A 571 2.41 7.46 -5.20
C SER A 571 2.20 6.42 -6.30
N THR A 572 1.77 5.22 -5.96
CA THR A 572 1.51 4.14 -6.93
C THR A 572 0.19 4.29 -7.69
N GLY A 573 -0.56 5.37 -7.45
CA GLY A 573 -1.80 5.67 -8.18
C GLY A 573 -3.06 5.07 -7.61
N GLY A 574 -2.95 4.22 -6.61
CA GLY A 574 -4.08 3.61 -5.92
C GLY A 574 -4.57 4.41 -4.73
N VAL A 575 -5.63 3.90 -4.14
CA VAL A 575 -6.25 4.45 -2.93
C VAL A 575 -6.44 3.36 -1.87
N TYR A 576 -6.32 3.77 -0.60
CA TYR A 576 -6.67 2.96 0.55
C TYR A 576 -7.91 3.53 1.24
N PHE A 577 -8.67 2.65 1.87
CA PHE A 577 -9.77 3.01 2.75
C PHE A 577 -9.44 2.57 4.18
N LEU A 578 -9.59 3.51 5.12
CA LEU A 578 -9.40 3.28 6.55
C LEU A 578 -10.60 3.82 7.30
N SER A 579 -10.95 3.18 8.40
CA SER A 579 -11.94 3.69 9.34
C SER A 579 -11.33 3.82 10.73
N GLU A 580 -11.87 4.74 11.50
CA GLU A 580 -11.59 4.80 12.92
C GLU A 580 -11.95 3.46 13.57
N GLN A 581 -11.01 2.87 14.30
CA GLN A 581 -11.28 1.68 15.10
C GLN A 581 -12.07 2.06 16.35
N LEU A 582 -13.37 1.74 16.37
CA LEU A 582 -14.11 1.73 17.62
C LEU A 582 -13.69 0.49 18.39
N CYS A 583 -13.12 0.69 19.56
CA CYS A 583 -12.86 -0.42 20.46
C CYS A 583 -13.89 -0.43 21.58
N ASP A 584 -14.41 -1.58 21.89
CA ASP A 584 -15.17 -1.78 23.12
C ASP A 584 -14.20 -1.98 24.28
N GLN A 585 -14.13 -0.99 25.17
CA GLN A 585 -13.26 -1.10 26.36
C GLN A 585 -13.58 -2.38 27.12
N GLY A 586 -12.55 -3.21 27.28
CA GLY A 586 -12.65 -4.47 28.01
C GLY A 586 -12.93 -5.70 27.15
N ASP A 587 -13.33 -5.56 25.90
CA ASP A 587 -13.43 -6.66 24.94
C ASP A 587 -12.13 -6.76 24.13
N LEU A 588 -11.19 -7.57 24.62
CA LEU A 588 -9.88 -7.72 24.00
C LEU A 588 -9.83 -8.82 22.93
N ASN A 589 -10.81 -9.74 22.94
CA ASN A 589 -10.87 -10.84 21.99
C ASN A 589 -11.89 -10.63 20.85
N GLN A 590 -12.57 -9.47 20.84
CA GLN A 590 -13.55 -9.05 19.82
C GLN A 590 -14.75 -10.00 19.66
N ASP A 591 -15.22 -10.61 20.76
CA ASP A 591 -16.37 -11.52 20.73
C ASP A 591 -17.68 -10.87 21.22
N GLU A 592 -17.68 -9.55 21.43
CA GLU A 592 -18.78 -8.74 21.98
C GLU A 592 -19.17 -9.09 23.43
N ILE A 593 -18.32 -9.84 24.15
CA ILE A 593 -18.59 -10.29 25.52
C ILE A 593 -17.38 -9.99 26.40
N ILE A 594 -17.51 -9.03 27.31
CA ILE A 594 -16.45 -8.75 28.30
C ILE A 594 -16.44 -9.84 29.35
N ASP A 595 -15.43 -10.73 29.31
CA ASP A 595 -15.34 -11.88 30.22
C ASP A 595 -13.91 -12.26 30.67
N ILE A 596 -13.73 -13.46 31.15
CA ILE A 596 -12.45 -13.94 31.68
C ILE A 596 -11.39 -14.14 30.55
N PHE A 597 -11.82 -14.32 29.31
CA PHE A 597 -10.89 -14.50 28.21
C PHE A 597 -10.18 -13.18 27.86
N ASP A 598 -10.89 -12.05 27.93
CA ASP A 598 -10.31 -10.71 27.80
C ASP A 598 -9.30 -10.42 28.88
N MET A 599 -9.65 -10.79 30.10
CA MET A 599 -8.74 -10.64 31.24
C MET A 599 -7.45 -11.45 31.05
N LEU A 600 -7.51 -12.61 30.41
CA LEU A 600 -6.31 -13.41 30.12
C LEU A 600 -5.42 -12.73 29.10
N ILE A 601 -5.99 -12.12 28.06
CA ILE A 601 -5.27 -11.33 27.06
C ILE A 601 -4.63 -10.11 27.74
N LEU A 602 -5.39 -9.35 28.52
CA LEU A 602 -4.88 -8.18 29.24
C LEU A 602 -3.72 -8.53 30.19
N ILE A 603 -3.79 -9.67 30.87
CA ILE A 603 -2.68 -10.15 31.69
C ILE A 603 -1.44 -10.45 30.84
N GLN A 604 -1.59 -11.01 29.66
CA GLN A 604 -0.47 -11.27 28.75
C GLN A 604 0.17 -9.96 28.27
N LEU A 605 -0.63 -8.94 27.94
CA LEU A 605 -0.17 -7.61 27.56
C LEU A 605 0.58 -6.90 28.70
N VAL A 606 0.06 -6.98 29.94
CA VAL A 606 0.72 -6.42 31.14
C VAL A 606 2.04 -7.12 31.44
N LEU A 607 2.12 -8.44 31.16
CA LEU A 607 3.33 -9.24 31.35
C LEU A 607 4.29 -9.19 30.15
N GLU A 608 3.97 -8.41 29.12
CA GLU A 608 4.74 -8.30 27.87
C GLU A 608 4.93 -9.67 27.17
N LEU A 609 3.94 -10.56 27.26
CA LEU A 609 3.92 -11.87 26.61
C LEU A 609 3.16 -11.87 25.29
N GLN A 610 2.54 -10.75 24.93
CA GLN A 610 1.79 -10.54 23.70
C GLN A 610 2.11 -9.15 23.14
N ASP A 611 2.15 -8.99 21.83
CA ASP A 611 2.38 -7.72 21.17
C ASP A 611 1.22 -6.75 21.37
N LYS A 612 1.55 -5.47 21.49
CA LYS A 612 0.63 -4.37 21.76
C LYS A 612 0.24 -3.74 20.43
N ASN A 613 -0.83 -4.20 19.81
CA ASN A 613 -1.41 -3.52 18.64
C ASN A 613 -2.29 -2.34 19.07
N SER A 614 -2.78 -1.57 18.10
CA SER A 614 -3.63 -0.40 18.32
C SER A 614 -4.95 -0.76 19.02
N TYR A 615 -5.59 -1.85 18.61
CA TYR A 615 -6.82 -2.33 19.22
C TYR A 615 -6.64 -2.66 20.69
N PHE A 616 -5.56 -3.37 21.06
CA PHE A 616 -5.28 -3.67 22.46
C PHE A 616 -4.98 -2.40 23.29
N LYS A 617 -4.30 -1.40 22.70
CA LYS A 617 -4.08 -0.12 23.39
C LYS A 617 -5.40 0.55 23.74
N CYS A 618 -6.38 0.50 22.84
CA CYS A 618 -7.70 1.06 23.05
C CYS A 618 -8.57 0.22 24.00
N SER A 619 -8.73 -1.09 23.72
CA SER A 619 -9.62 -1.96 24.51
C SER A 619 -9.08 -2.32 25.88
N GLY A 620 -7.76 -2.36 26.06
CA GLY A 620 -7.08 -2.83 27.27
C GLY A 620 -6.59 -1.76 28.22
N ASP A 621 -6.41 -0.50 27.78
CA ASP A 621 -6.11 0.65 28.65
C ASP A 621 -7.41 1.23 29.23
N ILE A 622 -7.98 0.52 30.19
CA ILE A 622 -9.33 0.79 30.72
C ILE A 622 -9.37 2.04 31.61
N ASP A 623 -8.25 2.42 32.19
CA ASP A 623 -8.14 3.64 33.01
C ASP A 623 -7.60 4.85 32.21
N ASN A 624 -7.35 4.69 30.91
CA ASN A 624 -6.90 5.70 29.96
C ASN A 624 -5.64 6.44 30.44
N ASN A 625 -4.67 5.68 30.98
CA ASN A 625 -3.41 6.24 31.45
C ASN A 625 -2.22 6.01 30.49
N PHE A 626 -2.50 5.55 29.28
CA PHE A 626 -1.54 5.24 28.19
C PHE A 626 -0.61 4.05 28.46
N GLY A 627 -1.05 3.09 29.27
CA GLY A 627 -0.23 1.91 29.49
C GLY A 627 -0.92 0.77 30.18
N PHE A 628 -0.68 -0.45 29.71
CA PHE A 628 -1.20 -1.65 30.36
C PHE A 628 -0.55 -1.89 31.71
N ASN A 629 -1.36 -1.93 32.75
CA ASN A 629 -0.88 -2.12 34.10
C ASN A 629 -1.93 -2.87 34.98
N ILE A 630 -1.64 -3.02 36.25
CA ILE A 630 -2.52 -3.77 37.15
C ILE A 630 -3.86 -3.06 37.41
N LEU A 631 -3.95 -1.76 37.19
CA LEU A 631 -5.20 -1.02 37.39
C LEU A 631 -6.21 -1.36 36.29
N ASP A 632 -5.75 -1.54 35.05
CA ASP A 632 -6.60 -1.98 33.96
C ASP A 632 -7.19 -3.36 34.22
N ILE A 633 -6.37 -4.29 34.70
CA ILE A 633 -6.85 -5.62 35.10
C ILE A 633 -7.92 -5.51 36.22
N LEU A 634 -7.76 -4.60 37.18
CA LEU A 634 -8.74 -4.40 38.24
C LEU A 634 -10.02 -3.78 37.69
N ASN A 635 -9.93 -2.79 36.82
CA ASN A 635 -11.09 -2.18 36.18
C ASN A 635 -11.84 -3.19 35.31
N LEU A 636 -11.12 -4.05 34.57
CA LEU A 636 -11.74 -5.12 33.79
C LEU A 636 -12.47 -6.13 34.66
N VAL A 637 -11.92 -6.49 35.84
CA VAL A 637 -12.59 -7.33 36.80
C VAL A 637 -13.90 -6.70 37.30
N ASP A 638 -13.90 -5.39 37.58
CA ASP A 638 -15.10 -4.67 38.02
C ASP A 638 -16.17 -4.66 36.89
N MET A 639 -15.75 -4.48 35.61
CA MET A 639 -16.64 -4.58 34.43
C MET A 639 -17.26 -5.99 34.32
N ILE A 640 -16.46 -7.05 34.45
CA ILE A 640 -16.92 -8.45 34.38
C ILE A 640 -17.89 -8.78 35.54
N LEU A 641 -17.67 -8.21 36.73
CA LEU A 641 -18.51 -8.44 37.89
C LEU A 641 -19.77 -7.56 37.92
N GLY A 642 -19.82 -6.52 37.08
CA GLY A 642 -20.91 -5.55 36.98
C GLY A 642 -20.97 -4.63 38.22
N GLU A 643 -19.84 -4.31 38.83
CA GLU A 643 -19.70 -3.44 40.01
C GLU A 643 -19.37 -1.99 39.62
#